data_827c2297f03ec4c90eb51c05c8242acb
#
_entry.id   827c2297f03ec4c90eb51c05c8242acb
#
_cell.length_a   1.000
_cell.length_b   1.000
_cell.length_c   1.000
_cell.angle_alpha   90.00
_cell.angle_beta   90.00
_cell.angle_gamma   90.00
#
_symmetry.space_group_name_H-M   'P 1'
#
loop_
_entity.id
_entity.type
_entity.pdbx_description
1 polymer ?
#
loop_
_entity_poly.entity_id
_entity_poly.type
_entity_poly.pdbx_seq_one_letter_code
_entity_poly.pdbx_strand_id
1 'polypeptide(L)'
;MDATQDALVRRWFAAGVSRAEMARRLAVDEATIRRTLRRLGLARASRQTPGLPLAEEAEPVSEPAPMDETPNGSAAGAEEAAGEPASADVKVAQRPESAAVESLRRPVVAESRTTGEPQRAKHDNTSAADESAPTVLPASEASDGEADLMTILAAAAGSTIDRDPLDRSGDRAMARAGLLDDAVPLFADAQDLPRAGVLLAVPLLVRHGLLETFEEVYHTLSPAFYGLRTMVVSLFLYALLRIKRPEHVKEYRPDQLGRIVGLDRGPEVKTIRRKLTQLAARRRAVELQAALARRRIASDEQRVAFLYLDGHVREYSGQYRLPSTKKSQRQVARPAATDTWVHDAQGEPVLLVTHEINAQLTQVLEPILQDVRQWVPKDQRVTVIFDRGGFSPKLFARLHAQGYDVITYRKGKKRPLTRSRFTVQREWIEGAWREYEICDRPRVRVGKRPSASAQGGAKYFWMREVRVLREDGRQTSILTHREDLSGVQVAYRMFFRWRQENFLKYMDAEFELDGLVEYGAEAVSPEVDRPNPRRKAVQKRLEKAREEVRRLQAELGAKLSSKETSSQRTVKGFKIAQATLRRQLAAAEARVQQLTEQRGKMPVRVPASDLQHLKTEKKLIVDAIKIAAYQVETELFGMLGEHYARTADEGRTLLHAAFQSAANLEVVEGELRVTIAAQSSPHRTAALAALCRQLDASPVLFPGTTLRLRLAVAPHKTAHQSEAPCPEI
;
A
#
# COMPACT_ATOMS: atom_id res chain seq x y z
N MET A 1 13.44 -17.94 37.62
CA MET A 1 13.07 -16.84 38.53
C MET A 1 12.73 -17.48 39.86
N ASP A 2 13.19 -16.91 40.94
CA ASP A 2 12.91 -17.34 42.30
C ASP A 2 11.56 -16.83 42.82
N ALA A 3 11.12 -17.26 44.00
CA ALA A 3 9.83 -16.89 44.58
C ALA A 3 9.71 -15.38 44.84
N THR A 4 10.81 -14.68 45.12
CA THR A 4 10.84 -13.24 45.36
C THR A 4 10.63 -12.46 44.06
N GLN A 5 11.28 -12.91 42.99
CA GLN A 5 11.10 -12.34 41.65
C GLN A 5 9.68 -12.57 41.11
N ASP A 6 9.09 -13.73 41.42
CA ASP A 6 7.70 -14.03 41.05
C ASP A 6 6.71 -13.11 41.78
N ALA A 7 6.95 -12.80 43.05
CA ALA A 7 6.13 -11.84 43.79
C ALA A 7 6.23 -10.43 43.23
N LEU A 8 7.43 -9.98 42.81
CA LEU A 8 7.63 -8.71 42.13
C LEU A 8 6.93 -8.65 40.80
N VAL A 9 7.00 -9.71 40.00
CA VAL A 9 6.27 -9.78 38.71
C VAL A 9 4.76 -9.70 38.91
N ARG A 10 4.19 -10.40 39.90
CA ARG A 10 2.76 -10.28 40.26
C ARG A 10 2.38 -8.84 40.62
N ARG A 11 3.15 -8.20 41.49
CA ARG A 11 2.92 -6.83 41.95
C ARG A 11 3.00 -5.82 40.78
N TRP A 12 4.00 -5.94 39.93
CA TRP A 12 4.17 -5.05 38.77
C TRP A 12 3.11 -5.29 37.70
N PHE A 13 2.68 -6.53 37.51
CA PHE A 13 1.60 -6.85 36.59
C PHE A 13 0.26 -6.24 37.05
N ALA A 14 -0.06 -6.31 38.34
CA ALA A 14 -1.22 -5.67 38.95
C ALA A 14 -1.15 -4.14 38.87
N ALA A 15 0.06 -3.57 38.89
CA ALA A 15 0.31 -2.13 38.73
C ALA A 15 0.39 -1.67 37.25
N GLY A 16 0.09 -2.53 36.26
CA GLY A 16 0.07 -2.18 34.84
C GLY A 16 1.46 -1.98 34.21
N VAL A 17 2.55 -2.38 34.86
CA VAL A 17 3.90 -2.23 34.31
C VAL A 17 4.08 -3.11 33.08
N SER A 18 4.68 -2.56 32.01
CA SER A 18 4.88 -3.29 30.76
C SER A 18 5.87 -4.45 30.91
N ARG A 19 5.72 -5.50 30.06
CA ARG A 19 6.62 -6.67 30.09
C ARG A 19 8.07 -6.29 29.83
N ALA A 20 8.30 -5.36 28.92
CA ALA A 20 9.64 -4.86 28.60
C ALA A 20 10.28 -4.14 29.81
N GLU A 21 9.51 -3.42 30.59
CA GLU A 21 9.97 -2.74 31.80
C GLU A 21 10.26 -3.75 32.93
N MET A 22 9.39 -4.76 33.10
CA MET A 22 9.65 -5.85 34.06
C MET A 22 10.94 -6.61 33.72
N ALA A 23 11.18 -6.87 32.43
CA ALA A 23 12.38 -7.54 31.93
C ALA A 23 13.64 -6.72 32.24
N ARG A 24 13.60 -5.41 32.00
CA ARG A 24 14.70 -4.50 32.34
C ARG A 24 15.01 -4.48 33.84
N ARG A 25 13.99 -4.38 34.69
CA ARG A 25 14.14 -4.32 36.15
C ARG A 25 14.69 -5.58 36.76
N LEU A 26 14.44 -6.74 36.15
CA LEU A 26 14.95 -8.05 36.61
C LEU A 26 16.19 -8.53 35.87
N ALA A 27 16.69 -7.72 34.91
CA ALA A 27 17.83 -8.08 34.06
C ALA A 27 17.66 -9.44 33.34
N VAL A 28 16.42 -9.71 32.86
CA VAL A 28 16.07 -10.94 32.11
C VAL A 28 15.48 -10.60 30.76
N ASP A 29 15.38 -11.59 29.87
CA ASP A 29 14.70 -11.38 28.60
C ASP A 29 13.16 -11.30 28.74
N GLU A 30 12.49 -10.64 27.80
CA GLU A 30 11.03 -10.50 27.80
C GLU A 30 10.30 -11.84 27.64
N ALA A 31 10.94 -12.83 27.01
CA ALA A 31 10.38 -14.17 26.85
C ALA A 31 10.33 -14.89 28.21
N THR A 32 11.28 -14.65 29.09
CA THR A 32 11.30 -15.15 30.47
C THR A 32 10.16 -14.53 31.28
N ILE A 33 9.91 -13.24 31.18
CA ILE A 33 8.74 -12.59 31.81
C ILE A 33 7.44 -13.18 31.27
N ARG A 34 7.32 -13.42 29.97
CA ARG A 34 6.13 -14.02 29.36
C ARG A 34 5.87 -15.44 29.87
N ARG A 35 6.93 -16.26 30.00
CA ARG A 35 6.84 -17.63 30.60
C ARG A 35 6.39 -17.57 32.04
N THR A 36 6.95 -16.64 32.82
CA THR A 36 6.59 -16.45 34.22
C THR A 36 5.15 -16.02 34.40
N LEU A 37 4.66 -15.04 33.64
CA LEU A 37 3.26 -14.61 33.67
C LEU A 37 2.29 -15.75 33.32
N ARG A 38 2.67 -16.63 32.37
CA ARG A 38 1.87 -17.84 32.06
C ARG A 38 1.87 -18.82 33.22
N ARG A 39 3.02 -19.09 33.83
CA ARG A 39 3.17 -19.99 34.99
C ARG A 39 2.39 -19.49 36.20
N LEU A 40 2.33 -18.17 36.40
CA LEU A 40 1.61 -17.53 37.48
C LEU A 40 0.08 -17.36 37.19
N GLY A 41 -0.41 -17.84 36.05
CA GLY A 41 -1.83 -17.75 35.70
C GLY A 41 -2.31 -16.33 35.30
N LEU A 42 -1.40 -15.37 35.15
CA LEU A 42 -1.70 -13.96 34.87
C LEU A 42 -1.83 -13.64 33.37
N ALA A 43 -1.49 -14.58 32.49
CA ALA A 43 -1.45 -14.36 31.05
C ALA A 43 -2.83 -14.30 30.35
N ARG A 44 -3.92 -14.65 31.03
CA ARG A 44 -5.29 -14.71 30.45
C ARG A 44 -6.09 -13.41 30.56
N ALA A 45 -5.66 -12.44 31.36
CA ALA A 45 -6.44 -11.21 31.61
C ALA A 45 -6.17 -10.06 30.62
N SER A 46 -5.33 -10.21 29.58
CA SER A 46 -4.97 -9.11 28.69
C SER A 46 -5.49 -9.24 27.27
N ARG A 47 -6.74 -9.61 27.08
CA ARG A 47 -7.54 -9.34 25.87
C ARG A 47 -8.89 -8.72 26.24
N GLN A 48 -8.88 -7.81 27.20
CA GLN A 48 -9.85 -6.73 27.21
C GLN A 48 -9.09 -5.49 26.77
N THR A 49 -9.35 -5.08 25.55
CA THR A 49 -9.20 -3.69 25.11
C THR A 49 -9.90 -2.84 26.18
N PRO A 50 -9.31 -1.79 26.74
CA PRO A 50 -10.07 -0.86 27.55
C PRO A 50 -11.25 -0.42 26.71
N GLY A 51 -12.48 -0.61 27.20
CA GLY A 51 -13.67 -0.04 26.60
C GLY A 51 -13.44 1.45 26.49
N LEU A 52 -13.56 1.98 25.28
CA LEU A 52 -13.73 3.41 25.08
C LEU A 52 -14.96 3.86 25.86
N PRO A 53 -14.89 4.93 26.62
CA PRO A 53 -16.07 5.50 27.25
C PRO A 53 -17.10 5.82 26.17
N LEU A 54 -18.36 5.55 26.49
CA LEU A 54 -19.53 5.91 25.71
C LEU A 54 -19.41 7.35 25.22
N ALA A 55 -19.59 7.56 23.93
CA ALA A 55 -19.54 8.83 23.27
C ALA A 55 -20.65 9.74 23.78
N GLU A 56 -20.32 10.69 24.61
CA GLU A 56 -20.92 12.01 24.55
C GLU A 56 -20.42 12.68 23.27
N GLU A 57 -21.31 13.37 22.61
CA GLU A 57 -21.21 14.09 21.33
C GLU A 57 -19.78 14.28 20.78
N ALA A 58 -19.49 13.64 19.64
CA ALA A 58 -18.17 13.62 19.02
C ALA A 58 -17.61 15.02 18.82
N GLU A 59 -16.82 15.45 19.75
CA GLU A 59 -15.84 16.50 19.50
C GLU A 59 -14.90 16.05 18.38
N PRO A 60 -14.49 16.92 17.48
CA PRO A 60 -13.60 16.59 16.39
C PRO A 60 -12.32 15.98 16.95
N VAL A 61 -12.12 14.70 16.72
CA VAL A 61 -10.90 13.99 17.08
C VAL A 61 -9.73 14.81 16.59
N SER A 62 -8.97 15.33 17.53
CA SER A 62 -7.71 16.02 17.25
C SER A 62 -6.82 15.06 16.47
N GLU A 63 -6.41 15.50 15.30
CA GLU A 63 -5.39 14.86 14.47
C GLU A 63 -4.21 14.46 15.38
N PRO A 64 -3.73 13.22 15.36
CA PRO A 64 -2.49 12.88 16.03
C PRO A 64 -1.43 13.83 15.51
N ALA A 65 -0.82 14.59 16.40
CA ALA A 65 0.20 15.57 16.09
C ALA A 65 1.18 14.94 15.10
N PRO A 66 1.52 15.62 14.00
CA PRO A 66 2.61 15.16 13.16
C PRO A 66 3.82 15.03 14.07
N MET A 67 4.32 13.81 14.19
CA MET A 67 5.51 13.55 15.01
C MET A 67 6.57 14.54 14.58
N ASP A 68 6.99 15.38 15.48
CA ASP A 68 8.09 16.30 15.30
C ASP A 68 9.28 15.49 14.77
N GLU A 69 9.68 15.79 13.55
CA GLU A 69 11.08 15.64 13.20
C GLU A 69 11.82 16.57 14.16
N THR A 70 12.28 16.06 15.29
CA THR A 70 13.22 16.77 16.12
C THR A 70 14.35 17.22 15.22
N PRO A 71 14.55 18.49 15.01
CA PRO A 71 15.73 18.94 14.32
C PRO A 71 16.89 18.59 15.24
N ASN A 72 17.79 17.73 14.75
CA ASN A 72 19.12 17.67 15.29
C ASN A 72 19.61 19.12 15.35
N GLY A 73 19.71 19.63 16.57
CA GLY A 73 20.14 20.96 16.84
C GLY A 73 21.50 21.24 16.17
N SER A 74 21.53 22.26 15.45
CA SER A 74 22.71 23.10 15.33
C SER A 74 22.22 24.51 15.13
N ALA A 75 22.48 25.26 16.16
CA ALA A 75 22.19 26.66 16.28
C ALA A 75 22.97 27.51 15.28
N ALA A 76 22.40 28.65 15.04
CA ALA A 76 22.99 29.98 14.96
C ALA A 76 23.82 30.37 13.75
N GLY A 77 23.50 31.55 13.37
CA GLY A 77 24.44 32.60 13.03
C GLY A 77 24.53 32.91 11.55
N ALA A 78 23.82 33.93 11.24
CA ALA A 78 24.32 35.25 10.90
C ALA A 78 25.40 35.30 9.80
N GLU A 79 24.98 35.99 8.75
CA GLU A 79 25.66 37.12 8.07
C GLU A 79 27.00 36.88 7.35
N GLU A 80 26.87 37.25 6.12
CA GLU A 80 27.70 38.17 5.28
C GLU A 80 29.06 37.71 4.75
N ALA A 81 29.15 38.07 3.54
CA ALA A 81 30.23 38.69 2.75
C ALA A 81 30.97 37.79 1.74
N ALA A 82 30.70 38.15 0.51
CA ALA A 82 31.59 38.51 -0.58
C ALA A 82 32.76 37.57 -0.97
N GLY A 83 32.82 37.30 -2.23
CA GLY A 83 34.03 36.86 -2.91
C GLY A 83 33.78 36.03 -4.15
N GLU A 84 33.56 36.66 -5.28
CA GLU A 84 33.83 36.07 -6.60
C GLU A 84 35.36 35.89 -6.81
N PRO A 85 35.80 34.97 -7.66
CA PRO A 85 35.84 35.33 -9.07
C PRO A 85 35.67 34.18 -10.11
N ALA A 86 35.31 34.68 -11.29
CA ALA A 86 35.75 34.32 -12.64
C ALA A 86 35.40 32.93 -13.21
N SER A 87 34.55 33.04 -14.20
CA SER A 87 34.51 32.47 -15.56
C SER A 87 35.38 31.26 -15.91
N ALA A 88 34.72 30.22 -16.40
CA ALA A 88 35.22 29.47 -17.55
C ALA A 88 34.00 28.80 -18.25
N ASP A 89 33.94 29.06 -19.53
CA ASP A 89 33.00 28.50 -20.51
C ASP A 89 33.02 26.97 -20.51
N VAL A 90 31.84 26.35 -20.44
CA VAL A 90 31.64 24.98 -20.92
C VAL A 90 30.31 24.91 -21.66
N LYS A 91 30.42 24.53 -22.90
CA LYS A 91 29.39 24.29 -23.90
C LYS A 91 28.22 23.50 -23.36
N VAL A 92 27.03 23.98 -23.68
CA VAL A 92 25.75 23.33 -23.53
C VAL A 92 25.72 22.06 -24.38
N ALA A 93 25.78 20.89 -23.76
CA ALA A 93 25.34 19.64 -24.35
C ALA A 93 23.89 19.40 -23.92
N GLN A 94 23.03 19.37 -24.89
CA GLN A 94 21.62 19.02 -24.75
C GLN A 94 21.50 17.60 -24.13
N ARG A 95 20.76 17.49 -23.04
CA ARG A 95 20.39 16.21 -22.43
C ARG A 95 19.13 15.69 -23.12
N PRO A 96 19.04 14.41 -23.44
CA PRO A 96 17.77 13.79 -23.77
C PRO A 96 16.92 13.64 -22.51
N GLU A 97 15.69 14.11 -22.60
CA GLU A 97 14.64 13.89 -21.61
C GLU A 97 14.13 12.45 -21.70
N SER A 98 13.76 11.92 -20.54
CA SER A 98 12.86 10.79 -20.31
C SER A 98 13.27 9.39 -20.78
N ALA A 99 13.96 8.65 -19.91
CA ALA A 99 14.08 7.18 -20.03
C ALA A 99 13.32 6.38 -18.97
N ALA A 100 12.46 7.00 -18.15
CA ALA A 100 11.77 6.30 -17.06
C ALA A 100 10.35 5.79 -17.41
N VAL A 101 9.83 6.11 -18.59
CA VAL A 101 8.44 5.79 -18.99
C VAL A 101 8.38 4.90 -20.22
N GLU A 102 9.48 4.67 -20.92
CA GLU A 102 9.50 3.95 -22.20
C GLU A 102 9.42 2.41 -22.09
N SER A 103 9.40 1.86 -20.87
CA SER A 103 9.15 0.42 -20.66
C SER A 103 7.68 0.00 -20.91
N LEU A 104 6.79 0.96 -21.22
CA LEU A 104 5.36 0.70 -21.46
C LEU A 104 4.98 0.62 -22.95
N ARG A 105 5.93 0.78 -23.90
CA ARG A 105 5.61 0.68 -25.32
C ARG A 105 6.68 -0.08 -26.09
N ARG A 106 6.42 -1.32 -26.47
CA ARG A 106 6.98 -1.93 -27.66
C ARG A 106 5.93 -2.76 -28.39
N PRO A 107 5.73 -2.49 -29.69
CA PRO A 107 4.92 -3.32 -30.55
C PRO A 107 5.75 -4.50 -31.11
N VAL A 108 5.02 -5.57 -31.39
CA VAL A 108 5.46 -6.75 -32.12
C VAL A 108 5.72 -6.39 -33.58
N VAL A 109 6.87 -6.74 -34.16
CA VAL A 109 6.98 -7.14 -35.56
C VAL A 109 8.27 -7.95 -35.79
N ALA A 110 8.05 -9.16 -36.33
CA ALA A 110 8.63 -9.87 -37.45
C ALA A 110 10.06 -10.44 -37.40
N GLU A 111 10.00 -11.71 -37.70
CA GLU A 111 10.93 -12.69 -38.20
C GLU A 111 12.13 -12.19 -39.02
N SER A 112 13.29 -12.83 -38.81
CA SER A 112 14.04 -13.43 -39.92
C SER A 112 15.09 -14.45 -39.41
N ARG A 113 15.15 -15.54 -40.15
CA ARG A 113 16.05 -16.71 -40.02
C ARG A 113 17.51 -16.33 -40.30
N THR A 114 18.45 -17.01 -39.64
CA THR A 114 19.54 -17.73 -40.33
C THR A 114 20.34 -18.60 -39.36
N THR A 115 20.51 -19.78 -39.77
CA THR A 115 21.43 -20.93 -39.61
C THR A 115 22.83 -20.68 -39.00
N GLY A 116 23.27 -21.66 -38.19
CA GLY A 116 24.68 -21.88 -37.87
C GLY A 116 24.93 -22.78 -36.65
N GLU A 117 25.10 -24.08 -36.89
CA GLU A 117 25.65 -25.14 -36.00
C GLU A 117 27.19 -25.14 -36.05
N PRO A 118 27.91 -26.06 -35.35
CA PRO A 118 28.04 -26.32 -33.91
C PRO A 118 29.52 -26.33 -33.46
N GLN A 119 29.81 -26.46 -32.15
CA GLN A 119 30.93 -27.32 -31.69
C GLN A 119 30.92 -27.59 -30.17
N ARG A 120 31.35 -28.83 -29.91
CA ARG A 120 31.45 -29.60 -28.65
C ARG A 120 32.55 -29.13 -27.72
N ALA A 121 32.36 -29.31 -26.42
CA ALA A 121 33.33 -29.98 -25.55
C ALA A 121 32.70 -30.43 -24.23
N LYS A 122 33.15 -31.62 -23.80
CA LYS A 122 32.72 -32.51 -22.71
C LYS A 122 33.27 -32.09 -21.34
N HIS A 123 32.60 -32.45 -20.27
CA HIS A 123 33.01 -33.43 -19.24
C HIS A 123 31.97 -33.48 -18.13
N ASP A 124 31.38 -34.67 -17.97
CA ASP A 124 31.31 -35.63 -16.87
C ASP A 124 31.25 -35.14 -15.43
N ASN A 125 30.21 -35.45 -14.67
CA ASN A 125 30.10 -36.64 -13.84
C ASN A 125 28.76 -36.78 -13.10
N THR A 126 28.09 -37.88 -13.36
CA THR A 126 27.34 -38.85 -12.54
C THR A 126 26.66 -38.41 -11.24
N SER A 127 25.36 -38.61 -11.16
CA SER A 127 24.82 -39.73 -10.36
C SER A 127 23.32 -39.96 -10.66
N ALA A 128 22.94 -41.23 -10.65
CA ALA A 128 21.72 -41.82 -11.14
C ALA A 128 20.49 -41.51 -10.28
N ALA A 129 19.32 -41.37 -10.94
CA ALA A 129 18.03 -41.85 -10.47
C ALA A 129 17.09 -42.04 -11.65
N ASP A 130 16.84 -43.25 -11.90
CA ASP A 130 15.68 -43.95 -12.47
C ASP A 130 14.61 -43.08 -13.17
N GLU A 131 14.66 -43.07 -14.50
CA GLU A 131 13.55 -42.70 -15.36
C GLU A 131 13.22 -43.87 -16.29
N SER A 132 12.16 -44.58 -15.95
CA SER A 132 11.49 -45.50 -16.86
C SER A 132 10.80 -44.70 -17.97
N ALA A 133 11.35 -44.76 -19.16
CA ALA A 133 10.74 -44.28 -20.38
C ALA A 133 9.43 -45.04 -20.68
N PRO A 134 8.38 -44.40 -21.20
CA PRO A 134 7.22 -45.11 -21.70
C PRO A 134 7.56 -45.76 -23.03
N THR A 135 7.45 -47.05 -23.04
CA THR A 135 7.51 -47.92 -24.24
C THR A 135 6.45 -47.47 -25.25
N VAL A 136 6.88 -47.10 -26.45
CA VAL A 136 6.01 -46.87 -27.59
C VAL A 136 5.48 -48.24 -28.02
N LEU A 137 4.21 -48.50 -27.75
CA LEU A 137 3.47 -49.60 -28.34
C LEU A 137 3.09 -49.25 -29.78
N PRO A 138 3.12 -50.20 -30.69
CA PRO A 138 2.76 -49.98 -32.09
C PRO A 138 1.26 -49.63 -32.22
N ALA A 139 0.95 -48.72 -33.13
CA ALA A 139 -0.42 -48.31 -33.46
C ALA A 139 -1.26 -49.54 -33.82
N SER A 140 -2.14 -49.94 -32.90
CA SER A 140 -3.26 -50.82 -33.24
C SER A 140 -4.37 -49.98 -33.86
N GLU A 141 -4.99 -50.47 -34.88
CA GLU A 141 -6.13 -49.89 -35.58
C GLU A 141 -7.18 -49.42 -34.58
N ALA A 142 -7.41 -48.09 -34.53
CA ALA A 142 -8.45 -47.50 -33.68
C ALA A 142 -9.80 -48.04 -34.13
N SER A 143 -10.54 -48.64 -33.23
CA SER A 143 -11.90 -49.07 -33.49
C SER A 143 -12.80 -47.86 -33.75
N ASP A 144 -13.83 -48.00 -34.60
CA ASP A 144 -14.80 -46.94 -34.94
C ASP A 144 -15.39 -46.25 -33.70
N GLY A 145 -15.45 -46.94 -32.55
CA GLY A 145 -15.92 -46.40 -31.29
C GLY A 145 -14.97 -45.41 -30.58
N GLU A 146 -13.64 -45.49 -30.78
CA GLU A 146 -12.67 -44.53 -30.26
C GLU A 146 -12.66 -43.22 -31.08
N ALA A 147 -12.85 -43.32 -32.40
CA ALA A 147 -13.00 -42.17 -33.29
C ALA A 147 -14.28 -41.38 -32.96
N ASP A 148 -15.36 -42.05 -32.61
CA ASP A 148 -16.63 -41.43 -32.22
C ASP A 148 -16.51 -40.75 -30.84
N LEU A 149 -15.82 -41.35 -29.88
CA LEU A 149 -15.55 -40.77 -28.58
C LEU A 149 -14.66 -39.50 -28.69
N MET A 150 -13.63 -39.52 -29.50
CA MET A 150 -12.76 -38.36 -29.73
C MET A 150 -13.50 -37.22 -30.42
N THR A 151 -14.44 -37.53 -31.31
CA THR A 151 -15.30 -36.55 -31.99
C THR A 151 -16.29 -35.93 -31.01
N ILE A 152 -16.89 -36.71 -30.10
CA ILE A 152 -17.76 -36.21 -29.02
C ILE A 152 -16.98 -35.34 -28.05
N LEU A 153 -15.79 -35.75 -27.63
CA LEU A 153 -14.91 -34.95 -26.75
C LEU A 153 -14.46 -33.65 -27.41
N ALA A 154 -14.15 -33.69 -28.72
CA ALA A 154 -13.80 -32.48 -29.47
C ALA A 154 -14.98 -31.50 -29.61
N ALA A 155 -16.20 -32.01 -29.80
CA ALA A 155 -17.43 -31.22 -29.84
C ALA A 155 -17.79 -30.63 -28.47
N ALA A 156 -17.41 -31.29 -27.37
CA ALA A 156 -17.56 -30.80 -26.00
C ALA A 156 -16.39 -29.91 -25.53
N ALA A 157 -15.40 -29.67 -26.39
CA ALA A 157 -14.24 -28.86 -26.02
C ALA A 157 -14.68 -27.46 -25.50
N GLY A 158 -14.16 -27.07 -24.34
CA GLY A 158 -14.53 -25.81 -23.66
C GLY A 158 -15.79 -25.89 -22.78
N SER A 159 -16.57 -26.98 -22.84
CA SER A 159 -17.81 -27.16 -22.11
C SER A 159 -17.65 -28.12 -20.92
N THR A 160 -18.38 -27.86 -19.84
CA THR A 160 -18.51 -28.78 -18.70
C THR A 160 -19.34 -29.99 -19.11
N ILE A 161 -18.85 -31.19 -18.85
CA ILE A 161 -19.54 -32.46 -19.15
C ILE A 161 -20.20 -33.10 -17.92
N ASP A 162 -19.68 -32.86 -16.72
CA ASP A 162 -20.28 -33.36 -15.48
C ASP A 162 -21.61 -32.66 -15.16
N ARG A 163 -22.53 -33.44 -14.59
CA ARG A 163 -23.84 -32.95 -14.15
C ARG A 163 -23.96 -32.94 -12.62
N ASP A 164 -23.17 -33.76 -11.95
CA ASP A 164 -23.15 -33.80 -10.48
C ASP A 164 -22.24 -32.70 -9.92
N PRO A 165 -22.79 -31.74 -9.13
CA PRO A 165 -21.99 -30.70 -8.50
C PRO A 165 -20.92 -31.23 -7.54
N LEU A 166 -21.09 -32.45 -7.00
CA LEU A 166 -20.21 -33.04 -6.00
C LEU A 166 -19.16 -34.00 -6.59
N ASP A 167 -19.35 -34.43 -7.83
CA ASP A 167 -18.35 -35.19 -8.59
C ASP A 167 -18.04 -34.52 -9.91
N ARG A 168 -16.84 -33.96 -10.02
CA ARG A 168 -16.34 -33.24 -11.19
C ARG A 168 -15.12 -33.96 -11.78
N SER A 169 -15.12 -35.29 -11.70
CA SER A 169 -14.02 -36.13 -12.21
C SER A 169 -13.86 -36.06 -13.74
N GLY A 170 -14.98 -36.02 -14.47
CA GLY A 170 -15.01 -35.87 -15.92
C GLY A 170 -14.44 -34.54 -16.39
N ASP A 171 -14.89 -33.43 -15.81
CA ASP A 171 -14.34 -32.08 -16.10
C ASP A 171 -12.85 -31.98 -15.78
N ARG A 172 -12.39 -32.65 -14.72
CA ARG A 172 -10.95 -32.72 -14.42
C ARG A 172 -10.19 -33.54 -15.46
N ALA A 173 -10.77 -34.58 -16.02
CA ALA A 173 -10.19 -35.34 -17.12
C ALA A 173 -10.11 -34.48 -18.37
N MET A 174 -11.19 -33.79 -18.75
CA MET A 174 -11.23 -32.84 -19.87
C MET A 174 -10.15 -31.76 -19.72
N ALA A 175 -10.02 -31.17 -18.51
CA ALA A 175 -8.98 -30.17 -18.23
C ALA A 175 -7.56 -30.73 -18.39
N ARG A 176 -7.30 -31.99 -17.99
CA ARG A 176 -5.98 -32.64 -18.21
C ARG A 176 -5.71 -32.88 -19.68
N ALA A 177 -6.74 -33.18 -20.46
CA ALA A 177 -6.64 -33.35 -21.92
C ALA A 177 -6.52 -32.02 -22.67
N GLY A 178 -6.60 -30.87 -21.98
CA GLY A 178 -6.54 -29.55 -22.59
C GLY A 178 -7.84 -29.13 -23.29
N LEU A 179 -8.95 -29.79 -22.98
CA LEU A 179 -10.26 -29.59 -23.61
C LEU A 179 -11.23 -28.76 -22.76
N LEU A 180 -10.80 -28.25 -21.60
CA LEU A 180 -11.60 -27.40 -20.71
C LEU A 180 -10.80 -26.19 -20.25
N ASP A 181 -11.29 -24.99 -20.51
CA ASP A 181 -10.61 -23.74 -20.14
C ASP A 181 -10.92 -23.30 -18.71
N ASP A 182 -12.17 -23.51 -18.23
CA ASP A 182 -12.60 -23.19 -16.88
C ASP A 182 -13.89 -23.95 -16.55
N ALA A 183 -13.92 -24.70 -15.45
CA ALA A 183 -15.08 -25.50 -15.07
C ALA A 183 -16.29 -24.58 -14.76
N VAL A 184 -17.41 -24.83 -15.41
CA VAL A 184 -18.65 -24.09 -15.13
C VAL A 184 -19.12 -24.38 -13.71
N PRO A 185 -19.51 -23.37 -12.90
CA PRO A 185 -20.05 -23.59 -11.58
C PRO A 185 -21.35 -24.40 -11.62
N LEU A 186 -21.42 -25.48 -10.87
CA LEU A 186 -22.61 -26.25 -10.60
C LEU A 186 -22.87 -26.23 -9.09
N PHE A 187 -24.07 -25.84 -8.70
CA PHE A 187 -24.43 -25.74 -7.29
C PHE A 187 -25.29 -26.94 -6.90
N ALA A 188 -25.01 -27.51 -5.73
CA ALA A 188 -25.85 -28.45 -5.03
C ALA A 188 -26.50 -27.75 -3.84
N ASP A 189 -27.70 -28.17 -3.49
CA ASP A 189 -28.33 -27.76 -2.26
C ASP A 189 -27.40 -28.04 -1.07
N ALA A 190 -27.38 -27.10 -0.13
CA ALA A 190 -26.52 -27.18 1.04
C ALA A 190 -27.21 -26.54 2.23
N GLN A 191 -27.21 -27.24 3.36
CA GLN A 191 -27.62 -26.69 4.63
C GLN A 191 -26.39 -26.29 5.43
N ASP A 192 -26.45 -25.11 6.07
CA ASP A 192 -25.41 -24.59 6.96
C ASP A 192 -24.00 -24.62 6.36
N LEU A 193 -23.86 -24.32 5.07
CA LEU A 193 -22.54 -24.27 4.43
C LEU A 193 -21.69 -23.16 5.06
N PRO A 194 -20.59 -23.51 5.76
CA PRO A 194 -19.80 -22.52 6.46
C PRO A 194 -19.24 -21.44 5.53
N ARG A 195 -19.30 -20.18 5.94
CA ARG A 195 -18.77 -19.01 5.21
C ARG A 195 -19.47 -18.68 3.91
N ALA A 196 -20.57 -19.37 3.58
CA ALA A 196 -21.33 -19.07 2.36
C ALA A 196 -21.98 -17.67 2.40
N GLY A 197 -22.07 -17.05 3.57
CA GLY A 197 -22.46 -15.64 3.70
C GLY A 197 -21.57 -14.66 2.92
N VAL A 198 -20.36 -15.04 2.54
CA VAL A 198 -19.49 -14.22 1.69
C VAL A 198 -20.09 -13.99 0.28
N LEU A 199 -21.05 -14.80 -0.15
CA LEU A 199 -21.80 -14.62 -1.40
C LEU A 199 -22.59 -13.30 -1.43
N LEU A 200 -22.83 -12.67 -0.27
CA LEU A 200 -23.37 -11.31 -0.16
C LEU A 200 -22.60 -10.29 -1.01
N ALA A 201 -21.31 -10.52 -1.25
CA ALA A 201 -20.46 -9.62 -2.01
C ALA A 201 -20.51 -9.80 -3.54
N VAL A 202 -21.09 -10.91 -4.03
CA VAL A 202 -21.10 -11.25 -5.47
C VAL A 202 -21.84 -10.21 -6.32
N PRO A 203 -22.97 -9.62 -5.90
CA PRO A 203 -23.63 -8.58 -6.70
C PRO A 203 -22.72 -7.39 -7.02
N LEU A 204 -21.93 -6.95 -6.05
CA LEU A 204 -21.00 -5.84 -6.25
C LEU A 204 -19.72 -6.26 -6.99
N LEU A 205 -19.24 -7.49 -6.82
CA LEU A 205 -18.15 -8.04 -7.65
C LEU A 205 -18.50 -7.92 -9.14
N VAL A 206 -19.73 -8.33 -9.51
CA VAL A 206 -20.21 -8.26 -10.90
C VAL A 206 -20.35 -6.80 -11.35
N ARG A 207 -21.00 -5.95 -10.55
CA ARG A 207 -21.19 -4.51 -10.91
C ARG A 207 -19.89 -3.75 -11.08
N HIS A 208 -18.87 -4.04 -10.27
CA HIS A 208 -17.56 -3.42 -10.38
C HIS A 208 -16.77 -3.88 -11.60
N GLY A 209 -17.20 -4.94 -12.26
CA GLY A 209 -16.58 -5.45 -13.49
C GLY A 209 -15.16 -5.97 -13.31
N LEU A 210 -14.87 -6.57 -12.14
CA LEU A 210 -13.55 -7.13 -11.86
C LEU A 210 -13.22 -8.27 -12.83
N LEU A 211 -14.18 -9.16 -13.07
CA LEU A 211 -13.99 -10.32 -13.96
C LEU A 211 -13.76 -9.89 -15.39
N GLU A 212 -14.61 -9.01 -15.91
CA GLU A 212 -14.51 -8.47 -17.26
C GLU A 212 -13.15 -7.78 -17.47
N THR A 213 -12.67 -7.04 -16.47
CA THR A 213 -11.35 -6.40 -16.55
C THR A 213 -10.21 -7.44 -16.60
N PHE A 214 -10.31 -8.52 -15.81
CA PHE A 214 -9.33 -9.61 -15.90
C PHE A 214 -9.39 -10.33 -17.26
N GLU A 215 -10.57 -10.54 -17.82
CA GLU A 215 -10.78 -11.15 -19.13
C GLU A 215 -10.23 -10.25 -20.25
N GLU A 216 -10.50 -8.94 -20.21
CA GLU A 216 -9.93 -7.96 -21.14
C GLU A 216 -8.40 -7.97 -21.16
N VAL A 217 -7.77 -8.06 -19.96
CA VAL A 217 -6.32 -7.98 -19.82
C VAL A 217 -5.64 -9.31 -20.05
N TYR A 218 -6.16 -10.40 -19.49
CA TYR A 218 -5.50 -11.71 -19.51
C TYR A 218 -6.15 -12.70 -20.48
N HIS A 219 -7.32 -12.42 -21.00
CA HIS A 219 -8.16 -13.28 -21.84
C HIS A 219 -8.46 -14.62 -21.14
N THR A 220 -7.72 -15.67 -21.44
CA THR A 220 -7.86 -16.99 -20.81
C THR A 220 -6.57 -17.40 -20.14
N LEU A 221 -6.64 -18.28 -19.15
CA LEU A 221 -5.48 -19.04 -18.68
C LEU A 221 -5.31 -20.30 -19.53
N SER A 222 -4.17 -20.99 -19.40
CA SER A 222 -3.99 -22.29 -20.03
C SER A 222 -5.14 -23.22 -19.63
N PRO A 223 -5.62 -24.09 -20.54
CA PRO A 223 -6.71 -25.02 -20.26
C PRO A 223 -6.56 -25.68 -18.90
N ALA A 224 -7.58 -25.64 -18.09
CA ALA A 224 -7.57 -26.24 -16.77
C ALA A 224 -8.93 -26.18 -16.10
N PHE A 225 -9.16 -27.07 -15.12
CA PHE A 225 -10.36 -27.08 -14.28
C PHE A 225 -10.58 -25.75 -13.53
N TYR A 226 -9.50 -25.14 -13.01
CA TYR A 226 -9.54 -23.80 -12.40
C TYR A 226 -8.99 -22.77 -13.39
N GLY A 227 -9.87 -22.19 -14.19
CA GLY A 227 -9.52 -21.15 -15.16
C GLY A 227 -9.44 -19.76 -14.58
N LEU A 228 -9.56 -18.74 -15.43
CA LEU A 228 -9.39 -17.34 -15.02
C LEU A 228 -10.53 -16.87 -14.11
N ARG A 229 -11.79 -17.07 -14.51
CA ARG A 229 -12.99 -16.70 -13.73
C ARG A 229 -12.95 -17.35 -12.36
N THR A 230 -12.78 -18.67 -12.30
CA THR A 230 -12.75 -19.44 -11.06
C THR A 230 -11.66 -18.92 -10.10
N MET A 231 -10.46 -18.61 -10.63
CA MET A 231 -9.38 -18.08 -9.82
C MET A 231 -9.67 -16.68 -9.28
N VAL A 232 -10.20 -15.79 -10.11
CA VAL A 232 -10.51 -14.42 -9.71
C VAL A 232 -11.62 -14.39 -8.66
N VAL A 233 -12.73 -15.11 -8.89
CA VAL A 233 -13.84 -15.23 -7.92
C VAL A 233 -13.35 -15.82 -6.61
N SER A 234 -12.63 -16.96 -6.66
CA SER A 234 -12.14 -17.61 -5.44
C SER A 234 -11.21 -16.67 -4.64
N LEU A 235 -10.22 -16.03 -5.28
CA LEU A 235 -9.29 -15.13 -4.59
C LEU A 235 -9.98 -13.88 -4.03
N PHE A 236 -10.99 -13.36 -4.73
CA PHE A 236 -11.79 -12.23 -4.25
C PHE A 236 -12.58 -12.61 -2.99
N LEU A 237 -13.30 -13.73 -3.00
CA LEU A 237 -14.04 -14.22 -1.85
C LEU A 237 -13.10 -14.59 -0.69
N TYR A 238 -11.94 -15.18 -0.98
CA TYR A 238 -10.92 -15.48 0.03
C TYR A 238 -10.38 -14.20 0.69
N ALA A 239 -10.21 -13.13 -0.07
CA ALA A 239 -9.81 -11.84 0.50
C ALA A 239 -10.84 -11.31 1.50
N LEU A 240 -12.15 -11.38 1.19
CA LEU A 240 -13.23 -11.00 2.10
C LEU A 240 -13.32 -11.91 3.33
N LEU A 241 -13.02 -13.19 3.17
CA LEU A 241 -12.93 -14.16 4.28
C LEU A 241 -11.64 -14.00 5.11
N ARG A 242 -10.78 -13.02 4.78
CA ARG A 242 -9.47 -12.78 5.44
C ARG A 242 -8.49 -13.96 5.29
N ILE A 243 -8.61 -14.72 4.22
CA ILE A 243 -7.59 -15.69 3.81
C ILE A 243 -6.48 -14.90 3.10
N LYS A 244 -5.58 -14.32 3.88
CA LYS A 244 -4.64 -13.26 3.48
C LYS A 244 -3.55 -13.73 2.53
N ARG A 245 -3.20 -15.03 2.58
CA ARG A 245 -2.15 -15.69 1.77
C ARG A 245 -2.63 -17.03 1.25
N PRO A 246 -2.11 -17.52 0.13
CA PRO A 246 -2.42 -18.86 -0.37
C PRO A 246 -2.21 -19.96 0.68
N GLU A 247 -1.22 -19.83 1.55
CA GLU A 247 -0.89 -20.81 2.61
C GLU A 247 -2.02 -20.97 3.63
N HIS A 248 -2.77 -19.91 3.90
CA HIS A 248 -3.87 -19.95 4.88
C HIS A 248 -5.08 -20.76 4.37
N VAL A 249 -5.16 -21.03 3.04
CA VAL A 249 -6.22 -21.91 2.50
C VAL A 249 -6.18 -23.30 3.12
N LYS A 250 -5.01 -23.78 3.60
CA LYS A 250 -4.87 -25.07 4.29
C LYS A 250 -5.65 -25.18 5.61
N GLU A 251 -6.02 -24.05 6.19
CA GLU A 251 -6.79 -23.99 7.45
C GLU A 251 -8.29 -24.26 7.19
N TYR A 252 -8.69 -24.38 5.93
CA TYR A 252 -10.07 -24.53 5.51
C TYR A 252 -10.27 -25.84 4.74
N ARG A 253 -11.46 -26.40 4.85
CA ARG A 253 -11.83 -27.59 4.08
C ARG A 253 -12.03 -27.24 2.61
N PRO A 254 -11.32 -27.91 1.68
CA PRO A 254 -11.38 -27.58 0.25
C PRO A 254 -12.79 -27.81 -0.36
N ASP A 255 -13.52 -28.82 0.11
CA ASP A 255 -14.89 -29.09 -0.31
C ASP A 255 -15.86 -27.94 0.07
N GLN A 256 -15.75 -27.42 1.29
CA GLN A 256 -16.57 -26.28 1.72
C GLN A 256 -16.27 -25.02 0.88
N LEU A 257 -14.98 -24.69 0.67
CA LEU A 257 -14.61 -23.55 -0.16
C LEU A 257 -15.02 -23.74 -1.63
N GLY A 258 -14.99 -24.97 -2.14
CA GLY A 258 -15.43 -25.31 -3.49
C GLY A 258 -16.93 -25.06 -3.66
N ARG A 259 -17.74 -25.59 -2.76
CA ARG A 259 -19.21 -25.47 -2.83
C ARG A 259 -19.70 -24.01 -2.83
N ILE A 260 -18.97 -23.07 -2.19
CA ILE A 260 -19.27 -21.63 -2.23
C ILE A 260 -19.20 -21.09 -3.67
N VAL A 261 -18.34 -21.64 -4.51
CA VAL A 261 -18.14 -21.20 -5.89
C VAL A 261 -18.68 -22.19 -6.93
N GLY A 262 -19.53 -23.11 -6.51
CA GLY A 262 -20.16 -24.13 -7.40
C GLY A 262 -19.20 -25.19 -7.90
N LEU A 263 -18.23 -25.59 -7.09
CA LEU A 263 -17.25 -26.64 -7.41
C LEU A 263 -17.22 -27.71 -6.30
N ASP A 264 -16.82 -28.92 -6.65
CA ASP A 264 -16.61 -30.01 -5.69
C ASP A 264 -15.55 -29.69 -4.65
N ARG A 265 -14.49 -28.96 -5.05
CA ARG A 265 -13.43 -28.48 -4.14
C ARG A 265 -12.83 -27.18 -4.66
N GLY A 266 -12.46 -26.29 -3.73
CA GLY A 266 -11.78 -25.04 -4.01
C GLY A 266 -10.32 -25.22 -4.43
N PRO A 267 -9.72 -24.22 -5.10
CA PRO A 267 -8.31 -24.29 -5.52
C PRO A 267 -7.37 -24.30 -4.30
N GLU A 268 -6.51 -25.31 -4.26
CA GLU A 268 -5.51 -25.49 -3.21
C GLU A 268 -4.26 -24.61 -3.45
N VAL A 269 -3.40 -24.51 -2.43
CA VAL A 269 -2.19 -23.66 -2.43
C VAL A 269 -1.32 -23.84 -3.68
N LYS A 270 -1.03 -25.10 -4.06
CA LYS A 270 -0.23 -25.40 -5.26
C LYS A 270 -0.89 -24.85 -6.53
N THR A 271 -2.20 -25.00 -6.65
CA THR A 271 -2.99 -24.51 -7.79
C THR A 271 -2.97 -22.99 -7.83
N ILE A 272 -3.26 -22.31 -6.71
CA ILE A 272 -3.23 -20.85 -6.61
C ILE A 272 -1.87 -20.32 -7.02
N ARG A 273 -0.78 -20.86 -6.45
CA ARG A 273 0.59 -20.43 -6.76
C ARG A 273 0.94 -20.63 -8.24
N ARG A 274 0.56 -21.78 -8.82
CA ARG A 274 0.78 -22.08 -10.24
C ARG A 274 0.04 -21.09 -11.13
N LYS A 275 -1.24 -20.83 -10.86
CA LYS A 275 -2.08 -19.91 -11.63
C LYS A 275 -1.61 -18.45 -11.51
N LEU A 276 -1.24 -18.00 -10.32
CA LEU A 276 -0.60 -16.69 -10.13
C LEU A 276 0.72 -16.59 -10.90
N THR A 277 1.49 -17.68 -11.02
CA THR A 277 2.71 -17.71 -11.82
C THR A 277 2.39 -17.57 -13.31
N GLN A 278 1.34 -18.25 -13.81
CA GLN A 278 0.89 -18.12 -15.19
C GLN A 278 0.43 -16.69 -15.52
N LEU A 279 -0.36 -16.05 -14.63
CA LEU A 279 -0.75 -14.65 -14.79
C LEU A 279 0.47 -13.71 -14.81
N ALA A 280 1.37 -13.87 -13.84
CA ALA A 280 2.57 -13.04 -13.72
C ALA A 280 3.54 -13.20 -14.91
N ALA A 281 3.61 -14.38 -15.52
CA ALA A 281 4.44 -14.62 -16.70
C ALA A 281 4.02 -13.75 -17.90
N ARG A 282 2.78 -13.31 -17.96
CA ARG A 282 2.26 -12.42 -19.03
C ARG A 282 2.70 -10.96 -18.84
N ARG A 283 3.21 -10.56 -17.67
CA ARG A 283 3.70 -9.22 -17.35
C ARG A 283 2.69 -8.09 -17.65
N ARG A 284 1.41 -8.31 -17.36
CA ARG A 284 0.32 -7.36 -17.64
C ARG A 284 -0.32 -6.79 -16.36
N ALA A 285 0.31 -6.93 -15.19
CA ALA A 285 -0.27 -6.47 -13.94
C ALA A 285 -0.43 -4.93 -13.87
N VAL A 286 0.47 -4.18 -14.51
CA VAL A 286 0.33 -2.71 -14.61
C VAL A 286 -0.85 -2.33 -15.50
N GLU A 287 -1.07 -3.06 -16.60
CA GLU A 287 -2.22 -2.87 -17.48
C GLU A 287 -3.54 -3.18 -16.77
N LEU A 288 -3.57 -4.26 -15.97
CA LEU A 288 -4.70 -4.58 -15.11
C LEU A 288 -5.03 -3.42 -14.14
N GLN A 289 -4.02 -2.90 -13.45
CA GLN A 289 -4.20 -1.75 -12.54
C GLN A 289 -4.76 -0.53 -13.28
N ALA A 290 -4.25 -0.23 -14.46
CA ALA A 290 -4.71 0.88 -15.29
C ALA A 290 -6.15 0.66 -15.81
N ALA A 291 -6.52 -0.56 -16.19
CA ALA A 291 -7.87 -0.90 -16.66
C ALA A 291 -8.89 -0.77 -15.52
N LEU A 292 -8.57 -1.27 -14.32
CA LEU A 292 -9.42 -1.11 -13.13
C LEU A 292 -9.57 0.37 -12.75
N ALA A 293 -8.47 1.14 -12.79
CA ALA A 293 -8.52 2.59 -12.51
C ALA A 293 -9.41 3.33 -13.51
N ARG A 294 -9.28 3.05 -14.81
CA ARG A 294 -10.13 3.65 -15.86
C ARG A 294 -11.61 3.34 -15.63
N ARG A 295 -11.95 2.08 -15.36
CA ARG A 295 -13.34 1.65 -15.11
C ARG A 295 -13.93 2.38 -13.91
N ARG A 296 -13.14 2.51 -12.84
CA ARG A 296 -13.56 3.23 -11.64
C ARG A 296 -13.77 4.74 -11.89
N ILE A 297 -12.87 5.38 -12.64
CA ILE A 297 -13.00 6.79 -13.00
C ILE A 297 -14.23 7.00 -13.87
N ALA A 298 -14.47 6.11 -14.85
CA ALA A 298 -15.62 6.20 -15.72
C ALA A 298 -16.96 6.00 -15.00
N SER A 299 -17.01 5.29 -13.88
CA SER A 299 -18.23 5.10 -13.09
C SER A 299 -18.66 6.36 -12.34
N ASP A 300 -17.73 7.25 -11.98
CA ASP A 300 -17.99 8.53 -11.30
C ASP A 300 -16.80 9.48 -11.51
N GLU A 301 -16.92 10.35 -12.51
CA GLU A 301 -15.87 11.30 -12.86
C GLU A 301 -15.56 12.32 -11.74
N GLN A 302 -16.54 12.64 -10.89
CA GLN A 302 -16.34 13.59 -9.79
C GLN A 302 -15.37 13.05 -8.72
N ARG A 303 -15.17 11.74 -8.65
CA ARG A 303 -14.22 11.12 -7.74
C ARG A 303 -12.79 11.60 -7.94
N VAL A 304 -12.41 11.96 -9.17
CA VAL A 304 -11.05 12.41 -9.50
C VAL A 304 -10.86 13.92 -9.44
N ALA A 305 -11.87 14.69 -9.03
CA ALA A 305 -11.73 16.13 -8.79
C ALA A 305 -10.64 16.43 -7.73
N PHE A 306 -10.44 15.52 -6.78
CA PHE A 306 -9.37 15.56 -5.80
C PHE A 306 -8.65 14.22 -5.78
N LEU A 307 -7.33 14.25 -6.03
CA LEU A 307 -6.48 13.08 -5.97
C LEU A 307 -5.46 13.23 -4.83
N TYR A 308 -5.44 12.24 -3.95
CA TYR A 308 -4.51 12.18 -2.84
C TYR A 308 -3.37 11.23 -3.18
N LEU A 309 -2.13 11.72 -3.13
CA LEU A 309 -0.95 10.90 -3.43
C LEU A 309 -0.04 10.80 -2.22
N ASP A 310 0.30 9.56 -1.87
CA ASP A 310 1.22 9.27 -0.77
C ASP A 310 2.15 8.12 -1.11
N GLY A 311 3.33 8.14 -0.51
CA GLY A 311 4.33 7.09 -0.63
C GLY A 311 4.23 6.10 0.52
N HIS A 312 4.15 4.82 0.21
CA HIS A 312 4.16 3.74 1.19
C HIS A 312 5.48 2.97 1.16
N VAL A 313 6.03 2.64 2.33
CA VAL A 313 7.31 1.95 2.49
C VAL A 313 7.07 0.56 3.06
N ARG A 314 7.36 -0.48 2.27
CA ARG A 314 7.34 -1.88 2.69
C ARG A 314 8.73 -2.33 3.10
N GLU A 315 8.93 -2.60 4.39
CA GLU A 315 10.22 -3.08 4.91
C GLU A 315 10.51 -4.51 4.42
N TYR A 316 11.77 -4.77 4.12
CA TYR A 316 12.24 -6.07 3.67
C TYR A 316 13.30 -6.62 4.61
N SER A 317 13.10 -7.85 5.09
CA SER A 317 14.00 -8.53 6.02
C SER A 317 14.72 -9.73 5.42
N GLY A 318 14.61 -9.95 4.09
CA GLY A 318 15.23 -11.08 3.41
C GLY A 318 16.68 -10.80 2.99
N GLN A 319 17.22 -11.70 2.15
CA GLN A 319 18.65 -11.74 1.79
C GLN A 319 19.02 -10.86 0.58
N TYR A 320 18.04 -10.41 -0.22
CA TYR A 320 18.30 -9.62 -1.41
C TYR A 320 18.76 -8.20 -1.08
N ARG A 321 19.61 -7.65 -1.92
CA ARG A 321 20.17 -6.31 -1.75
C ARG A 321 19.24 -5.23 -2.31
N LEU A 322 18.18 -4.93 -1.58
CA LEU A 322 17.24 -3.88 -1.95
C LEU A 322 17.77 -2.48 -1.59
N PRO A 323 17.25 -1.43 -2.27
CA PRO A 323 17.47 -0.04 -1.88
C PRO A 323 17.04 0.21 -0.43
N SER A 324 17.82 0.98 0.32
CA SER A 324 17.46 1.32 1.70
C SER A 324 16.63 2.61 1.75
N THR A 325 15.54 2.59 2.49
CA THR A 325 14.69 3.75 2.76
C THR A 325 14.63 4.04 4.26
N LYS A 326 14.56 5.31 4.60
CA LYS A 326 14.37 5.77 5.98
C LYS A 326 12.87 5.79 6.29
N LYS A 327 12.43 4.97 7.22
CA LYS A 327 11.08 5.06 7.77
C LYS A 327 11.06 6.18 8.82
N SER A 328 10.19 7.16 8.65
CA SER A 328 10.14 8.38 9.50
C SER A 328 9.96 8.05 10.98
N GLN A 329 9.12 7.06 11.30
CA GLN A 329 8.83 6.65 12.67
C GLN A 329 10.02 6.04 13.43
N ARG A 330 10.95 5.37 12.74
CA ARG A 330 12.06 4.65 13.38
C ARG A 330 13.43 5.30 13.22
N GLN A 331 13.53 6.37 12.42
CA GLN A 331 14.78 7.09 12.13
C GLN A 331 15.93 6.21 11.55
N VAL A 332 15.67 4.93 11.22
CA VAL A 332 16.65 3.96 10.72
C VAL A 332 16.36 3.66 9.25
N ALA A 333 17.41 3.63 8.42
CA ALA A 333 17.31 3.19 7.03
C ALA A 333 17.40 1.65 6.98
N ARG A 334 16.39 1.01 6.39
CA ARG A 334 16.32 -0.44 6.16
C ARG A 334 16.10 -0.74 4.68
N PRO A 335 16.50 -1.93 4.20
CA PRO A 335 16.07 -2.40 2.88
C PRO A 335 14.55 -2.35 2.79
N ALA A 336 14.03 -1.77 1.73
CA ALA A 336 12.59 -1.61 1.55
C ALA A 336 12.24 -1.41 0.07
N ALA A 337 11.02 -1.75 -0.30
CA ALA A 337 10.37 -1.32 -1.53
C ALA A 337 9.45 -0.13 -1.22
N THR A 338 9.30 0.79 -2.17
CA THR A 338 8.38 1.91 -2.06
C THR A 338 7.34 1.85 -3.16
N ASP A 339 6.11 2.10 -2.77
CA ASP A 339 4.96 2.21 -3.66
C ASP A 339 4.38 3.61 -3.56
N THR A 340 3.74 4.09 -4.62
CA THR A 340 2.96 5.33 -4.60
C THR A 340 1.50 5.00 -4.78
N TRP A 341 0.68 5.44 -3.86
CA TRP A 341 -0.76 5.25 -3.86
C TRP A 341 -1.47 6.51 -4.32
N VAL A 342 -2.44 6.34 -5.20
CA VAL A 342 -3.35 7.39 -5.65
C VAL A 342 -4.74 7.04 -5.14
N HIS A 343 -5.35 7.96 -4.39
CA HIS A 343 -6.69 7.83 -3.86
C HIS A 343 -7.60 8.92 -4.44
N ASP A 344 -8.86 8.63 -4.55
CA ASP A 344 -9.90 9.55 -5.04
C ASP A 344 -10.38 10.55 -3.97
N ALA A 345 -11.38 11.35 -4.33
CA ALA A 345 -11.99 12.36 -3.47
C ALA A 345 -12.63 11.78 -2.19
N GLN A 346 -13.05 10.52 -2.20
CA GLN A 346 -13.58 9.80 -1.04
C GLN A 346 -12.48 9.13 -0.21
N GLY A 347 -11.23 9.14 -0.66
CA GLY A 347 -10.10 8.49 0.00
C GLY A 347 -10.00 6.99 -0.32
N GLU A 348 -10.64 6.53 -1.41
CA GLU A 348 -10.52 5.16 -1.87
C GLU A 348 -9.40 4.99 -2.90
N PRO A 349 -8.71 3.86 -2.93
CA PRO A 349 -7.58 3.64 -3.82
C PRO A 349 -8.04 3.54 -5.28
N VAL A 350 -7.37 4.29 -6.16
CA VAL A 350 -7.59 4.27 -7.61
C VAL A 350 -6.44 3.56 -8.32
N LEU A 351 -5.20 3.83 -7.90
CA LEU A 351 -4.01 3.32 -8.58
C LEU A 351 -2.89 3.06 -7.57
N LEU A 352 -2.17 1.97 -7.80
CA LEU A 352 -0.95 1.62 -7.10
C LEU A 352 0.20 1.56 -8.11
N VAL A 353 1.25 2.33 -7.86
CA VAL A 353 2.47 2.34 -8.68
C VAL A 353 3.65 1.85 -7.84
N THR A 354 4.28 0.78 -8.28
CA THR A 354 5.51 0.24 -7.69
C THR A 354 6.75 0.79 -8.39
N HIS A 355 7.85 0.94 -7.66
CA HIS A 355 9.09 1.51 -8.20
C HIS A 355 10.26 0.54 -8.05
N GLU A 356 11.12 0.46 -9.06
CA GLU A 356 12.34 -0.37 -9.04
C GLU A 356 13.32 0.07 -7.94
N ILE A 357 13.41 1.37 -7.70
CA ILE A 357 14.16 1.95 -6.58
C ILE A 357 13.30 2.92 -5.81
N ASN A 358 13.71 3.25 -4.59
CA ASN A 358 13.00 4.19 -3.74
C ASN A 358 13.03 5.60 -4.35
N ALA A 359 12.02 5.92 -5.13
CA ALA A 359 11.85 7.21 -5.76
C ALA A 359 11.23 8.23 -4.79
N GLN A 360 11.64 9.48 -4.90
CA GLN A 360 11.00 10.56 -4.15
C GLN A 360 9.67 10.94 -4.82
N LEU A 361 8.68 11.31 -4.04
CA LEU A 361 7.38 11.74 -4.55
C LEU A 361 7.49 12.85 -5.61
N THR A 362 8.45 13.76 -5.46
CA THR A 362 8.74 14.81 -6.46
C THR A 362 9.19 14.31 -7.84
N GLN A 363 9.59 13.07 -7.95
CA GLN A 363 10.06 12.45 -9.21
C GLN A 363 8.97 11.61 -9.87
N VAL A 364 8.03 11.08 -9.09
CA VAL A 364 7.01 10.14 -9.58
C VAL A 364 5.64 10.78 -9.78
N LEU A 365 5.37 11.95 -9.16
CA LEU A 365 4.09 12.64 -9.28
C LEU A 365 3.72 12.94 -10.74
N GLU A 366 4.62 13.55 -11.48
CA GLU A 366 4.33 14.03 -12.85
C GLU A 366 4.05 12.86 -13.82
N PRO A 367 4.85 11.79 -13.89
CA PRO A 367 4.52 10.61 -14.70
C PRO A 367 3.18 9.98 -14.34
N ILE A 368 2.89 9.78 -13.06
CA ILE A 368 1.61 9.19 -12.61
C ILE A 368 0.43 10.07 -13.05
N LEU A 369 0.55 11.38 -12.91
CA LEU A 369 -0.51 12.31 -13.29
C LEU A 369 -0.70 12.42 -14.81
N GLN A 370 0.36 12.22 -15.59
CA GLN A 370 0.26 12.12 -17.07
C GLN A 370 -0.57 10.90 -17.48
N ASP A 371 -0.38 9.75 -16.81
CA ASP A 371 -1.20 8.56 -17.06
C ASP A 371 -2.66 8.80 -16.64
N VAL A 372 -2.89 9.34 -15.45
CA VAL A 372 -4.24 9.66 -14.96
C VAL A 372 -4.96 10.64 -15.86
N ARG A 373 -4.28 11.65 -16.42
CA ARG A 373 -4.88 12.65 -17.31
C ARG A 373 -5.46 12.04 -18.60
N GLN A 374 -4.95 10.89 -19.04
CA GLN A 374 -5.48 10.18 -20.21
C GLN A 374 -6.86 9.56 -19.94
N TRP A 375 -7.21 9.36 -18.67
CA TRP A 375 -8.47 8.71 -18.25
C TRP A 375 -9.52 9.68 -17.75
N VAL A 376 -9.14 10.94 -17.53
CA VAL A 376 -10.00 11.99 -17.01
C VAL A 376 -10.38 12.93 -18.16
N PRO A 377 -11.65 13.41 -18.28
CA PRO A 377 -12.05 14.39 -19.27
C PRO A 377 -11.12 15.62 -19.27
N LYS A 378 -10.84 16.16 -20.45
CA LYS A 378 -9.86 17.25 -20.62
C LYS A 378 -10.27 18.54 -19.91
N ASP A 379 -11.56 18.80 -19.84
CA ASP A 379 -12.17 19.95 -19.18
C ASP A 379 -12.32 19.79 -17.66
N GLN A 380 -12.18 18.57 -17.16
CA GLN A 380 -12.28 18.33 -15.73
C GLN A 380 -11.06 18.87 -14.98
N ARG A 381 -11.35 19.71 -14.02
CA ARG A 381 -10.36 20.28 -13.10
C ARG A 381 -9.95 19.26 -12.06
N VAL A 382 -8.65 18.95 -11.98
CA VAL A 382 -8.08 17.98 -11.02
C VAL A 382 -7.17 18.68 -10.04
N THR A 383 -7.43 18.49 -8.75
CA THR A 383 -6.60 19.00 -7.65
C THR A 383 -5.81 17.86 -7.01
N VAL A 384 -4.50 18.01 -6.95
CA VAL A 384 -3.57 17.00 -6.43
C VAL A 384 -3.14 17.37 -5.02
N ILE A 385 -3.30 16.45 -4.09
CA ILE A 385 -3.05 16.65 -2.66
C ILE A 385 -1.97 15.69 -2.21
N PHE A 386 -0.90 16.21 -1.61
CA PHE A 386 0.22 15.41 -1.13
C PHE A 386 0.96 16.09 0.03
N ASP A 387 1.75 15.32 0.74
CA ASP A 387 2.52 15.77 1.89
C ASP A 387 3.76 16.61 1.53
N ARG A 388 4.58 16.92 2.54
CA ARG A 388 5.84 17.66 2.36
C ARG A 388 6.90 16.91 1.54
N GLY A 389 6.74 15.60 1.33
CA GLY A 389 7.61 14.78 0.48
C GLY A 389 7.57 15.22 -0.98
N GLY A 390 6.41 15.68 -1.46
CA GLY A 390 6.21 16.23 -2.80
C GLY A 390 6.56 17.72 -2.94
N PHE A 391 7.08 18.38 -1.91
CA PHE A 391 7.32 19.82 -1.93
C PHE A 391 8.45 20.24 -2.87
N SER A 392 8.10 20.76 -4.03
CA SER A 392 9.03 21.34 -5.00
C SER A 392 8.38 22.50 -5.77
N PRO A 393 8.82 23.77 -5.56
CA PRO A 393 8.27 24.91 -6.29
C PRO A 393 8.32 24.75 -7.82
N LYS A 394 9.36 24.12 -8.35
CA LYS A 394 9.47 23.83 -9.78
C LYS A 394 8.41 22.84 -10.26
N LEU A 395 8.15 21.78 -9.46
CA LEU A 395 7.12 20.81 -9.76
C LEU A 395 5.73 21.46 -9.75
N PHE A 396 5.43 22.31 -8.77
CA PHE A 396 4.13 22.99 -8.68
C PHE A 396 3.85 23.85 -9.91
N ALA A 397 4.87 24.59 -10.40
CA ALA A 397 4.73 25.39 -11.61
C ALA A 397 4.47 24.53 -12.86
N ARG A 398 5.14 23.35 -12.97
CA ARG A 398 4.89 22.42 -14.09
C ARG A 398 3.50 21.80 -14.02
N LEU A 399 3.08 21.32 -12.84
CA LEU A 399 1.76 20.75 -12.64
C LEU A 399 0.65 21.76 -12.97
N HIS A 400 0.82 23.01 -12.53
CA HIS A 400 -0.15 24.06 -12.84
C HIS A 400 -0.21 24.36 -14.34
N ALA A 401 0.93 24.40 -15.03
CA ALA A 401 0.98 24.54 -16.50
C ALA A 401 0.33 23.36 -17.24
N GLN A 402 0.26 22.18 -16.62
CA GLN A 402 -0.41 20.99 -17.15
C GLN A 402 -1.90 20.91 -16.76
N GLY A 403 -2.46 21.96 -16.14
CA GLY A 403 -3.86 22.02 -15.74
C GLY A 403 -4.20 21.31 -14.42
N TYR A 404 -3.18 21.04 -13.57
CA TYR A 404 -3.39 20.51 -12.24
C TYR A 404 -3.32 21.61 -11.18
N ASP A 405 -4.25 21.63 -10.26
CA ASP A 405 -4.11 22.39 -9.02
C ASP A 405 -3.41 21.56 -7.94
N VAL A 406 -2.79 22.25 -6.99
CA VAL A 406 -2.04 21.60 -5.90
C VAL A 406 -2.57 22.09 -4.56
N ILE A 407 -2.72 21.18 -3.60
CA ILE A 407 -2.86 21.47 -2.18
C ILE A 407 -1.75 20.71 -1.45
N THR A 408 -0.91 21.41 -0.68
CA THR A 408 0.20 20.76 0.04
C THR A 408 0.66 21.59 1.23
N TYR A 409 1.32 20.95 2.21
CA TYR A 409 1.95 21.66 3.31
C TYR A 409 3.15 22.50 2.86
N ARG A 410 3.25 23.71 3.36
CA ARG A 410 4.41 24.57 3.11
C ARG A 410 5.64 24.10 3.89
N LYS A 411 6.74 23.79 3.19
CA LYS A 411 8.00 23.33 3.79
C LYS A 411 8.85 24.49 4.31
N GLY A 412 9.58 24.26 5.40
CA GLY A 412 10.57 25.18 6.01
C GLY A 412 10.01 26.03 7.15
N LYS A 413 10.94 26.57 7.99
CA LYS A 413 10.58 27.45 9.12
C LYS A 413 9.90 28.72 8.61
N LYS A 414 8.81 29.10 9.24
CA LYS A 414 8.04 30.31 8.95
C LYS A 414 7.90 31.17 10.20
N ARG A 415 7.92 32.49 10.01
CA ARG A 415 7.62 33.40 11.10
C ARG A 415 6.15 33.19 11.51
N PRO A 416 5.87 32.94 12.79
CA PRO A 416 4.51 32.86 13.27
C PRO A 416 3.75 34.16 13.00
N LEU A 417 2.47 34.04 12.73
CA LEU A 417 1.55 35.17 12.66
C LEU A 417 0.94 35.42 14.06
N THR A 418 0.60 36.66 14.35
CA THR A 418 -0.14 36.98 15.58
C THR A 418 -1.51 36.34 15.56
N ARG A 419 -2.02 35.90 16.70
CA ARG A 419 -3.32 35.23 16.83
C ARG A 419 -4.47 36.11 16.32
N SER A 420 -4.39 37.42 16.48
CA SER A 420 -5.38 38.38 15.97
C SER A 420 -5.59 38.33 14.44
N ARG A 421 -4.75 37.67 13.69
CA ARG A 421 -4.92 37.49 12.23
C ARG A 421 -5.74 36.24 11.86
N PHE A 422 -6.07 35.44 12.83
CA PHE A 422 -6.85 34.22 12.60
C PHE A 422 -8.30 34.50 12.96
N THR A 423 -9.22 33.98 12.16
CA THR A 423 -10.67 34.05 12.37
C THR A 423 -11.23 32.65 12.36
N VAL A 424 -12.17 32.37 13.25
CA VAL A 424 -12.91 31.11 13.25
C VAL A 424 -13.83 31.13 12.02
N GLN A 425 -13.70 30.11 11.19
CA GLN A 425 -14.50 29.89 9.99
C GLN A 425 -15.13 28.51 10.04
N ARG A 426 -16.40 28.43 9.68
CA ARG A 426 -17.19 27.20 9.78
C ARG A 426 -17.94 26.96 8.46
N GLU A 427 -17.98 25.73 7.98
CA GLU A 427 -18.65 25.34 6.75
C GLU A 427 -19.17 23.92 6.85
N TRP A 428 -20.32 23.64 6.20
CA TRP A 428 -20.87 22.30 6.12
C TRP A 428 -20.20 21.55 4.98
N ILE A 429 -19.43 20.49 5.27
CA ILE A 429 -18.68 19.71 4.28
C ILE A 429 -18.91 18.22 4.56
N GLU A 430 -19.37 17.50 3.53
CA GLU A 430 -19.57 16.05 3.58
C GLU A 430 -20.36 15.58 4.82
N GLY A 431 -21.53 16.19 5.03
CA GLY A 431 -22.46 15.79 6.09
C GLY A 431 -22.08 16.23 7.50
N ALA A 432 -21.06 17.09 7.67
CA ALA A 432 -20.67 17.59 8.99
C ALA A 432 -20.20 19.04 8.97
N TRP A 433 -20.40 19.75 10.06
CA TRP A 433 -19.81 21.06 10.26
C TRP A 433 -18.30 20.92 10.48
N ARG A 434 -17.51 21.67 9.70
CA ARG A 434 -16.06 21.77 9.83
C ARG A 434 -15.70 23.19 10.27
N GLU A 435 -14.96 23.30 11.35
CA GLU A 435 -14.58 24.58 11.94
C GLU A 435 -13.06 24.62 12.11
N TYR A 436 -12.46 25.74 11.67
CA TYR A 436 -11.03 25.98 11.81
C TYR A 436 -10.76 27.46 12.10
N GLU A 437 -9.76 27.72 12.92
CA GLU A 437 -9.22 29.08 13.13
C GLU A 437 -8.20 29.36 12.02
N ILE A 438 -8.58 30.21 11.03
CA ILE A 438 -7.88 30.36 9.75
C ILE A 438 -7.37 31.79 9.57
N CYS A 439 -6.16 31.92 9.01
CA CYS A 439 -5.66 33.13 8.38
C CYS A 439 -5.40 32.84 6.89
N ASP A 440 -6.24 33.42 6.02
CA ASP A 440 -6.15 33.27 4.58
C ASP A 440 -5.29 34.39 3.96
N ARG A 441 -4.32 33.97 3.16
CA ARG A 441 -3.38 34.88 2.49
C ARG A 441 -3.42 34.61 0.99
N PRO A 442 -4.13 35.44 0.23
CA PRO A 442 -4.42 35.17 -1.18
C PRO A 442 -3.16 35.04 -2.04
N ARG A 443 -2.05 35.67 -1.62
CA ARG A 443 -0.82 35.67 -2.42
C ARG A 443 0.42 35.64 -1.56
N VAL A 444 1.17 34.54 -1.63
CA VAL A 444 2.47 34.37 -0.97
C VAL A 444 3.51 33.87 -1.94
N ARG A 445 4.72 34.33 -1.77
CA ARG A 445 5.84 33.89 -2.61
C ARG A 445 6.34 32.51 -2.17
N VAL A 446 6.47 31.60 -3.16
CA VAL A 446 6.99 30.23 -2.98
C VAL A 446 8.24 30.07 -3.84
N GLY A 447 9.33 29.57 -3.26
CA GLY A 447 10.65 29.43 -3.89
C GLY A 447 11.67 30.44 -3.42
N LYS A 448 12.88 30.35 -3.95
CA LYS A 448 13.99 31.26 -3.60
C LYS A 448 13.91 32.54 -4.42
N ARG A 449 14.25 33.68 -3.82
CA ARG A 449 14.43 34.96 -4.54
C ARG A 449 15.58 34.77 -5.54
N PRO A 450 15.46 35.25 -6.79
CA PRO A 450 16.59 35.30 -7.68
C PRO A 450 17.70 36.17 -7.04
N SER A 451 18.97 35.74 -7.12
CA SER A 451 20.06 36.64 -6.82
C SER A 451 20.15 37.69 -7.94
N ALA A 452 20.64 38.88 -7.65
CA ALA A 452 20.75 39.97 -8.60
C ALA A 452 21.62 39.60 -9.84
N SER A 453 22.46 38.58 -9.74
CA SER A 453 23.37 38.08 -10.79
C SER A 453 22.79 36.91 -11.61
N ALA A 454 21.57 36.44 -11.37
CA ALA A 454 21.04 35.28 -12.07
C ALA A 454 20.39 35.68 -13.41
N GLN A 455 21.10 35.39 -14.50
CA GLN A 455 20.59 35.49 -15.89
C GLN A 455 19.47 34.46 -16.23
N GLY A 456 18.77 33.94 -15.28
CA GLY A 456 17.69 32.99 -15.49
C GLY A 456 16.41 33.43 -14.79
N GLY A 457 15.27 33.23 -15.44
CA GLY A 457 13.94 33.68 -15.00
C GLY A 457 13.59 33.35 -13.55
N ALA A 458 12.57 33.99 -13.05
CA ALA A 458 12.15 33.95 -11.65
C ALA A 458 12.08 32.52 -11.08
N LYS A 459 12.90 32.22 -10.09
CA LYS A 459 12.90 30.93 -9.36
C LYS A 459 11.79 30.85 -8.30
N TYR A 460 10.81 31.74 -8.34
CA TYR A 460 9.66 31.74 -7.45
C TYR A 460 8.35 32.01 -8.22
N PHE A 461 7.24 31.58 -7.65
CA PHE A 461 5.91 31.90 -8.15
C PHE A 461 4.97 32.16 -6.97
N TRP A 462 3.77 32.60 -7.26
CA TRP A 462 2.79 33.00 -6.27
C TRP A 462 1.77 31.88 -6.08
N MET A 463 1.40 31.62 -4.82
CA MET A 463 0.31 30.74 -4.43
C MET A 463 -0.48 31.36 -3.29
N ARG A 464 -1.70 30.92 -3.10
CA ARG A 464 -2.51 31.21 -1.90
C ARG A 464 -1.97 30.37 -0.73
N GLU A 465 -1.95 30.93 0.47
CA GLU A 465 -1.58 30.26 1.72
C GLU A 465 -2.73 30.32 2.71
N VAL A 466 -3.29 29.17 3.06
CA VAL A 466 -4.24 29.00 4.16
C VAL A 466 -3.46 28.53 5.38
N ARG A 467 -3.45 29.33 6.45
CA ARG A 467 -2.85 28.94 7.74
C ARG A 467 -3.93 28.58 8.71
N VAL A 468 -3.80 27.41 9.32
CA VAL A 468 -4.68 26.92 10.38
C VAL A 468 -3.93 27.05 11.70
N LEU A 469 -4.52 27.71 12.68
CA LEU A 469 -4.05 27.75 14.07
C LEU A 469 -4.67 26.56 14.80
N ARG A 470 -3.84 25.73 15.39
CA ARG A 470 -4.27 24.59 16.20
C ARG A 470 -4.43 25.00 17.66
N GLU A 471 -5.14 24.21 18.44
CA GLU A 471 -5.35 24.40 19.87
C GLU A 471 -4.03 24.49 20.64
N ASP A 472 -3.02 23.72 20.25
CA ASP A 472 -1.66 23.75 20.83
C ASP A 472 -0.86 25.00 20.46
N GLY A 473 -1.46 25.97 19.74
CA GLY A 473 -0.82 27.20 19.28
C GLY A 473 0.08 27.02 18.05
N ARG A 474 0.23 25.80 17.52
CA ARG A 474 0.98 25.56 16.29
C ARG A 474 0.23 26.06 15.06
N GLN A 475 0.97 26.60 14.11
CA GLN A 475 0.41 27.12 12.86
C GLN A 475 0.77 26.21 11.70
N THR A 476 -0.24 25.60 11.09
CA THR A 476 -0.09 24.76 9.90
C THR A 476 -0.31 25.59 8.65
N SER A 477 0.69 25.70 7.77
CA SER A 477 0.62 26.44 6.51
C SER A 477 0.34 25.49 5.35
N ILE A 478 -0.75 25.73 4.62
CA ILE A 478 -1.19 24.99 3.44
C ILE A 478 -1.06 25.92 2.23
N LEU A 479 -0.47 25.43 1.15
CA LEU A 479 -0.35 26.15 -0.11
C LEU A 479 -1.30 25.55 -1.14
N THR A 480 -1.93 26.40 -1.95
CA THR A 480 -2.83 25.96 -3.01
C THR A 480 -2.84 26.92 -4.19
N HIS A 481 -3.19 26.42 -5.40
CA HIS A 481 -3.57 27.20 -6.55
C HIS A 481 -5.09 27.51 -6.57
N ARG A 482 -5.88 26.78 -5.77
CA ARG A 482 -7.35 26.93 -5.74
C ARG A 482 -7.74 28.23 -5.05
N GLU A 483 -8.30 29.15 -5.83
CA GLU A 483 -8.84 30.44 -5.35
C GLU A 483 -10.35 30.36 -5.08
N ASP A 484 -11.02 29.40 -5.71
CA ASP A 484 -12.47 29.16 -5.65
C ASP A 484 -12.92 28.39 -4.39
N LEU A 485 -12.01 27.64 -3.74
CA LEU A 485 -12.31 26.94 -2.48
C LEU A 485 -12.24 27.89 -1.29
N SER A 486 -13.12 27.72 -0.31
CA SER A 486 -13.00 28.42 0.96
C SER A 486 -11.74 27.99 1.73
N GLY A 487 -11.31 28.79 2.71
CA GLY A 487 -10.20 28.41 3.60
C GLY A 487 -10.48 27.11 4.37
N VAL A 488 -11.75 26.90 4.76
CA VAL A 488 -12.23 25.69 5.44
C VAL A 488 -12.12 24.47 4.52
N GLN A 489 -12.54 24.59 3.27
CA GLN A 489 -12.43 23.52 2.29
C GLN A 489 -10.98 23.13 2.00
N VAL A 490 -10.07 24.11 1.85
CA VAL A 490 -8.64 23.85 1.64
C VAL A 490 -8.04 23.13 2.85
N ALA A 491 -8.37 23.58 4.08
CA ALA A 491 -7.90 22.94 5.31
C ALA A 491 -8.46 21.52 5.43
N TYR A 492 -9.76 21.35 5.22
CA TYR A 492 -10.42 20.06 5.24
C TYR A 492 -9.79 19.08 4.26
N ARG A 493 -9.63 19.44 2.98
CA ARG A 493 -9.02 18.58 1.95
C ARG A 493 -7.58 18.21 2.30
N MET A 494 -6.79 19.11 2.87
CA MET A 494 -5.43 18.78 3.29
C MET A 494 -5.40 17.83 4.49
N PHE A 495 -6.31 18.01 5.45
CA PHE A 495 -6.39 17.13 6.63
C PHE A 495 -7.06 15.80 6.31
N PHE A 496 -7.96 15.74 5.35
CA PHE A 496 -8.59 14.51 4.87
C PHE A 496 -7.56 13.46 4.38
N ARG A 497 -6.36 13.88 4.04
CA ARG A 497 -5.26 12.99 3.63
C ARG A 497 -4.97 11.88 4.66
N TRP A 498 -5.25 12.07 5.94
CA TRP A 498 -5.05 11.03 6.95
C TRP A 498 -5.87 9.76 6.69
N ARG A 499 -6.96 9.83 5.90
CA ARG A 499 -7.72 8.64 5.48
C ARG A 499 -6.86 7.65 4.72
N GLN A 500 -5.85 8.10 3.96
CA GLN A 500 -4.89 7.21 3.28
C GLN A 500 -4.07 6.38 4.28
N GLU A 501 -3.64 6.99 5.37
CA GLU A 501 -2.91 6.28 6.43
C GLU A 501 -3.80 5.23 7.11
N ASN A 502 -5.07 5.55 7.34
CA ASN A 502 -6.04 4.61 7.90
C ASN A 502 -6.36 3.49 6.92
N PHE A 503 -6.51 3.81 5.63
CA PHE A 503 -6.65 2.79 4.58
C PHE A 503 -5.46 1.82 4.60
N LEU A 504 -4.23 2.30 4.57
CA LEU A 504 -3.05 1.45 4.58
C LEU A 504 -2.96 0.60 5.85
N LYS A 505 -3.27 1.17 7.01
CA LYS A 505 -3.32 0.44 8.30
C LYS A 505 -4.39 -0.65 8.27
N TYR A 506 -5.58 -0.34 7.74
CA TYR A 506 -6.68 -1.29 7.61
C TYR A 506 -6.31 -2.42 6.64
N MET A 507 -5.79 -2.08 5.47
CA MET A 507 -5.38 -3.05 4.45
C MET A 507 -4.25 -3.96 4.94
N ASP A 508 -3.30 -3.44 5.73
CA ASP A 508 -2.25 -4.29 6.30
C ASP A 508 -2.80 -5.20 7.40
N ALA A 509 -3.64 -4.66 8.29
CA ALA A 509 -4.25 -5.44 9.37
C ALA A 509 -5.19 -6.54 8.86
N GLU A 510 -6.09 -6.20 7.94
CA GLU A 510 -7.18 -7.08 7.50
C GLU A 510 -6.81 -7.93 6.27
N PHE A 511 -6.06 -7.38 5.33
CA PHE A 511 -5.72 -8.03 4.07
C PHE A 511 -4.22 -8.39 3.95
N GLU A 512 -3.39 -8.00 4.94
CA GLU A 512 -1.93 -8.19 4.90
C GLU A 512 -1.31 -7.61 3.62
N LEU A 513 -1.54 -6.30 3.41
CA LEU A 513 -1.08 -5.59 2.22
C LEU A 513 0.45 -5.60 2.10
N ASP A 514 1.19 -5.47 3.21
CA ASP A 514 2.65 -5.47 3.23
C ASP A 514 3.26 -6.88 3.06
N GLY A 515 2.43 -7.92 3.08
CA GLY A 515 2.85 -9.30 2.94
C GLY A 515 3.50 -9.60 1.58
N LEU A 516 4.53 -10.43 1.59
CA LEU A 516 5.18 -10.91 0.38
C LEU A 516 4.29 -11.97 -0.30
N VAL A 517 3.97 -11.76 -1.56
CA VAL A 517 3.28 -12.73 -2.42
C VAL A 517 4.29 -13.57 -3.22
N GLU A 518 5.43 -12.98 -3.53
CA GLU A 518 6.53 -13.61 -4.24
C GLU A 518 7.86 -13.30 -3.54
N TYR A 519 8.75 -14.30 -3.48
CA TYR A 519 10.04 -14.17 -2.81
C TYR A 519 11.20 -13.92 -3.77
N GLY A 520 10.93 -13.85 -5.08
CA GLY A 520 11.94 -13.59 -6.11
C GLY A 520 12.33 -12.11 -6.17
N ALA A 521 13.55 -11.86 -6.64
CA ALA A 521 14.04 -10.52 -6.96
C ALA A 521 14.65 -10.49 -8.36
N GLU A 522 14.66 -9.32 -8.96
CA GLU A 522 15.28 -9.03 -10.26
C GLU A 522 16.33 -7.92 -10.08
N ALA A 523 17.31 -7.88 -10.97
CA ALA A 523 18.26 -6.77 -10.99
C ALA A 523 17.55 -5.47 -11.38
N VAL A 524 17.95 -4.37 -10.75
CA VAL A 524 17.47 -3.04 -11.15
C VAL A 524 17.99 -2.72 -12.54
N SER A 525 17.14 -2.14 -13.40
CA SER A 525 17.52 -1.73 -14.76
C SER A 525 18.79 -0.89 -14.76
N PRO A 526 19.75 -1.15 -15.68
CA PRO A 526 21.01 -0.40 -15.76
C PRO A 526 20.82 1.12 -15.98
N GLU A 527 19.72 1.51 -16.57
CA GLU A 527 19.33 2.89 -16.85
C GLU A 527 18.91 3.66 -15.59
N VAL A 528 18.58 2.92 -14.53
CA VAL A 528 18.13 3.53 -13.27
C VAL A 528 19.33 3.98 -12.44
N ASP A 529 19.39 5.27 -12.18
CA ASP A 529 20.42 5.91 -11.39
C ASP A 529 20.01 6.05 -9.91
N ARG A 530 21.00 5.91 -9.02
CA ARG A 530 20.85 6.22 -7.58
C ARG A 530 21.87 7.27 -7.11
N PRO A 531 21.59 7.97 -5.98
CA PRO A 531 22.61 8.81 -5.35
C PRO A 531 23.86 8.00 -5.01
N ASN A 532 25.03 8.51 -5.38
CA ASN A 532 26.30 7.82 -5.15
C ASN A 532 26.57 7.63 -3.64
N PRO A 533 26.59 6.38 -3.13
CA PRO A 533 26.80 6.12 -1.72
C PRO A 533 28.20 6.51 -1.23
N ARG A 534 29.22 6.37 -2.09
CA ARG A 534 30.60 6.81 -1.80
C ARG A 534 30.66 8.32 -1.61
N ARG A 535 30.01 9.09 -2.49
CA ARG A 535 29.89 10.56 -2.38
C ARG A 535 29.15 10.97 -1.10
N LYS A 536 28.07 10.26 -0.74
CA LYS A 536 27.34 10.50 0.52
C LYS A 536 28.21 10.23 1.75
N ALA A 537 29.03 9.19 1.73
CA ALA A 537 29.97 8.88 2.81
C ALA A 537 31.02 9.98 2.98
N VAL A 538 31.58 10.47 1.87
CA VAL A 538 32.53 11.61 1.87
C VAL A 538 31.84 12.89 2.37
N GLN A 539 30.62 13.17 1.94
CA GLN A 539 29.82 14.30 2.42
C GLN A 539 29.65 14.26 3.96
N LYS A 540 29.34 13.10 4.53
CA LYS A 540 29.20 12.93 5.99
C LYS A 540 30.53 13.18 6.72
N ARG A 541 31.66 12.74 6.14
CA ARG A 541 33.00 13.04 6.68
C ARG A 541 33.31 14.53 6.59
N LEU A 542 32.94 15.18 5.50
CA LEU A 542 33.12 16.63 5.30
C LEU A 542 32.31 17.45 6.31
N GLU A 543 31.07 17.05 6.60
CA GLU A 543 30.23 17.70 7.62
C GLU A 543 30.86 17.60 9.01
N LYS A 544 31.36 16.41 9.41
CA LYS A 544 32.10 16.23 10.67
C LYS A 544 33.38 17.10 10.72
N ALA A 545 34.14 17.14 9.61
CA ALA A 545 35.34 17.96 9.57
C ALA A 545 35.01 19.47 9.68
N ARG A 546 33.93 19.94 9.08
CA ARG A 546 33.44 21.33 9.22
C ARG A 546 32.98 21.64 10.65
N GLU A 547 32.39 20.69 11.31
CA GLU A 547 31.99 20.83 12.71
C GLU A 547 33.21 20.94 13.61
N GLU A 548 34.22 20.15 13.36
CA GLU A 548 35.53 20.23 14.06
C GLU A 548 36.19 21.60 13.88
N VAL A 549 36.23 22.13 12.62
CA VAL A 549 36.75 23.49 12.36
C VAL A 549 35.97 24.52 13.17
N ARG A 550 34.63 24.46 13.19
CA ARG A 550 33.78 25.39 13.97
C ARG A 550 34.08 25.29 15.49
N ARG A 551 34.27 24.07 15.99
CA ARG A 551 34.61 23.82 17.40
C ARG A 551 35.96 24.47 17.76
N LEU A 552 36.98 24.21 16.95
CA LEU A 552 38.34 24.77 17.15
C LEU A 552 38.38 26.29 17.00
N GLN A 553 37.59 26.87 16.09
CA GLN A 553 37.45 28.33 15.95
C GLN A 553 36.79 28.94 17.18
N ALA A 554 35.71 28.32 17.70
CA ALA A 554 35.06 28.78 18.93
C ALA A 554 35.98 28.68 20.16
N GLU A 555 36.77 27.60 20.29
CA GLU A 555 37.75 27.42 21.35
C GLU A 555 38.90 28.45 21.26
N LEU A 556 39.38 28.75 20.07
CA LEU A 556 40.37 29.79 19.84
C LEU A 556 39.82 31.17 20.18
N GLY A 557 38.58 31.47 19.80
CA GLY A 557 37.85 32.72 20.15
C GLY A 557 37.70 32.88 21.65
N ALA A 558 37.25 31.85 22.36
CA ALA A 558 37.09 31.84 23.80
C ALA A 558 38.43 32.08 24.52
N LYS A 559 39.50 31.43 24.06
CA LYS A 559 40.85 31.66 24.63
C LYS A 559 41.40 33.07 24.35
N LEU A 560 41.02 33.67 23.24
CA LEU A 560 41.40 35.04 22.92
C LEU A 560 40.62 36.07 23.82
N SER A 561 39.31 35.82 24.04
CA SER A 561 38.47 36.68 24.86
C SER A 561 38.81 36.58 26.36
N SER A 562 39.21 35.41 26.85
CA SER A 562 39.57 35.21 28.28
C SER A 562 40.92 35.88 28.67
N LYS A 563 41.62 36.47 27.72
CA LYS A 563 42.89 37.19 27.98
C LYS A 563 42.75 38.49 28.74
N GLU A 564 41.55 39.08 28.73
CA GLU A 564 41.28 40.37 29.45
C GLU A 564 41.10 40.24 30.95
N THR A 565 40.93 39.00 31.48
CA THR A 565 40.54 38.79 32.89
C THR A 565 41.55 38.09 33.79
N SER A 566 42.72 37.62 33.26
CA SER A 566 43.71 36.95 34.12
C SER A 566 45.11 37.58 33.94
N SER A 567 45.43 38.48 34.83
CA SER A 567 46.82 38.82 35.09
C SER A 567 47.53 37.62 35.71
N GLN A 568 48.66 37.20 35.13
CA GLN A 568 49.62 36.24 35.67
C GLN A 568 49.46 34.75 35.29
N ARG A 569 49.52 34.44 34.00
CA ARG A 569 50.18 33.22 33.55
C ARG A 569 51.10 33.52 32.38
N THR A 570 52.33 33.01 32.47
CA THR A 570 53.44 33.32 31.56
C THR A 570 53.02 33.42 30.10
N VAL A 571 53.30 34.58 29.47
CA VAL A 571 53.09 34.84 28.03
C VAL A 571 53.57 33.73 27.13
N LYS A 572 54.59 32.96 27.58
CA LYS A 572 55.20 31.84 26.90
C LYS A 572 54.29 30.62 26.82
N GLY A 573 53.59 30.26 27.93
CA GLY A 573 52.62 29.13 27.94
C GLY A 573 51.36 29.42 27.11
N PHE A 574 50.89 30.65 27.12
CA PHE A 574 49.77 31.11 26.31
C PHE A 574 50.08 31.03 24.78
N LYS A 575 51.29 31.49 24.37
CA LYS A 575 51.73 31.39 22.99
C LYS A 575 51.88 29.95 22.50
N ILE A 576 52.33 29.02 23.37
CA ILE A 576 52.45 27.59 23.03
C ILE A 576 51.05 26.96 22.86
N ALA A 577 50.11 27.22 23.77
CA ALA A 577 48.73 26.70 23.67
C ALA A 577 48.00 27.23 22.44
N GLN A 578 48.18 28.50 22.09
CA GLN A 578 47.62 29.05 20.84
C GLN A 578 48.29 28.47 19.59
N ALA A 579 49.60 28.24 19.60
CA ALA A 579 50.30 27.63 18.48
C ALA A 579 49.77 26.21 18.20
N THR A 580 49.56 25.43 19.25
CA THR A 580 48.99 24.07 19.12
C THR A 580 47.57 24.13 18.55
N LEU A 581 46.69 24.99 19.08
CA LEU A 581 45.31 25.12 18.60
C LEU A 581 45.25 25.63 17.16
N ARG A 582 46.11 26.57 16.78
CA ARG A 582 46.23 27.04 15.38
C ARG A 582 46.70 25.93 14.45
N ARG A 583 47.66 25.08 14.86
CA ARG A 583 48.07 23.91 14.06
C ARG A 583 46.92 22.91 13.87
N GLN A 584 46.17 22.63 14.93
CA GLN A 584 44.99 21.76 14.84
C GLN A 584 43.92 22.34 13.92
N LEU A 585 43.66 23.64 13.98
CA LEU A 585 42.74 24.34 13.11
C LEU A 585 43.18 24.26 11.64
N ALA A 586 44.46 24.57 11.35
CA ALA A 586 45.00 24.48 10.00
C ALA A 586 44.93 23.03 9.43
N ALA A 587 45.21 22.02 10.26
CA ALA A 587 45.08 20.62 9.86
C ALA A 587 43.59 20.22 9.59
N ALA A 588 42.65 20.71 10.42
CA ALA A 588 41.22 20.49 10.19
C ALA A 588 40.71 21.20 8.92
N GLU A 589 41.16 22.41 8.66
CA GLU A 589 40.84 23.16 7.44
C GLU A 589 41.41 22.49 6.18
N ALA A 590 42.65 22.02 6.21
CA ALA A 590 43.24 21.22 5.13
C ALA A 590 42.42 19.95 4.85
N ARG A 591 41.94 19.29 5.90
CA ARG A 591 41.06 18.12 5.75
C ARG A 591 39.70 18.47 5.13
N VAL A 592 39.13 19.60 5.47
CA VAL A 592 37.88 20.10 4.84
C VAL A 592 38.14 20.34 3.34
N GLN A 593 39.24 20.97 2.99
CA GLN A 593 39.60 21.19 1.59
C GLN A 593 39.80 19.88 0.84
N GLN A 594 40.59 18.94 1.34
CA GLN A 594 40.79 17.61 0.77
C GLN A 594 39.48 16.85 0.54
N LEU A 595 38.59 16.83 1.53
CA LEU A 595 37.29 16.15 1.43
C LEU A 595 36.37 16.87 0.43
N THR A 596 36.47 18.20 0.31
CA THR A 596 35.69 18.98 -0.66
C THR A 596 36.12 18.65 -2.08
N GLU A 597 37.43 18.58 -2.34
CA GLU A 597 37.98 18.17 -3.64
C GLU A 597 37.62 16.71 -3.96
N GLN A 598 37.82 15.80 -3.02
CA GLN A 598 37.43 14.39 -3.18
C GLN A 598 35.93 14.25 -3.53
N ARG A 599 35.06 14.99 -2.85
CA ARG A 599 33.63 15.00 -3.16
C ARG A 599 33.36 15.58 -4.55
N GLY A 600 34.09 16.63 -4.95
CA GLY A 600 33.96 17.29 -6.27
C GLY A 600 34.22 16.33 -7.42
N LYS A 601 35.24 15.47 -7.28
CA LYS A 601 35.65 14.48 -8.29
C LYS A 601 34.70 13.29 -8.42
N MET A 602 33.76 13.11 -7.48
CA MET A 602 32.82 11.98 -7.51
C MET A 602 31.53 12.34 -8.23
N PRO A 603 31.00 11.47 -9.11
CA PRO A 603 29.71 11.68 -9.73
C PRO A 603 28.59 11.73 -8.68
N VAL A 604 27.60 12.57 -8.92
CA VAL A 604 26.47 12.76 -7.99
C VAL A 604 25.58 11.53 -7.95
N ARG A 605 25.39 10.89 -9.09
CA ARG A 605 24.58 9.67 -9.27
C ARG A 605 25.44 8.57 -9.90
N VAL A 606 25.06 7.34 -9.66
CA VAL A 606 25.69 6.14 -10.22
C VAL A 606 24.59 5.15 -10.61
N PRO A 607 24.83 4.27 -11.59
CA PRO A 607 23.88 3.19 -11.91
C PRO A 607 23.51 2.37 -10.67
N ALA A 608 22.30 1.88 -10.65
CA ALA A 608 21.79 1.06 -9.54
C ALA A 608 21.94 -0.45 -9.79
N SER A 609 22.73 -0.86 -10.78
CA SER A 609 22.90 -2.24 -11.23
C SER A 609 23.40 -3.24 -10.17
N ASP A 610 23.95 -2.75 -9.05
CA ASP A 610 24.34 -3.56 -7.90
C ASP A 610 23.18 -3.80 -6.90
N LEU A 611 22.01 -3.26 -7.17
CA LEU A 611 20.79 -3.43 -6.39
C LEU A 611 19.82 -4.36 -7.10
N GLN A 612 18.90 -4.90 -6.30
CA GLN A 612 17.80 -5.72 -6.76
C GLN A 612 16.49 -5.08 -6.33
N HIS A 613 15.41 -5.38 -7.03
CA HIS A 613 14.05 -5.09 -6.60
C HIS A 613 13.24 -6.39 -6.52
N LEU A 614 12.23 -6.42 -5.66
CA LEU A 614 11.34 -7.57 -5.57
C LEU A 614 10.52 -7.69 -6.86
N LYS A 615 10.25 -8.91 -7.30
CA LYS A 615 9.28 -9.14 -8.36
C LYS A 615 7.92 -8.62 -7.95
N THR A 616 7.26 -7.88 -8.83
CA THR A 616 6.03 -7.14 -8.52
C THR A 616 4.77 -7.73 -9.16
N GLU A 617 4.88 -8.50 -10.23
CA GLU A 617 3.73 -8.98 -11.01
C GLU A 617 2.67 -9.69 -10.16
N LYS A 618 3.06 -10.75 -9.42
CA LYS A 618 2.10 -11.47 -8.55
C LYS A 618 1.54 -10.57 -7.45
N LYS A 619 2.38 -9.69 -6.92
CA LYS A 619 1.98 -8.75 -5.88
C LYS A 619 0.90 -7.80 -6.41
N LEU A 620 1.11 -7.18 -7.56
CA LEU A 620 0.16 -6.25 -8.18
C LEU A 620 -1.17 -6.93 -8.53
N ILE A 621 -1.14 -8.17 -9.02
CA ILE A 621 -2.36 -8.95 -9.30
C ILE A 621 -3.15 -9.21 -8.02
N VAL A 622 -2.48 -9.70 -6.97
CA VAL A 622 -3.14 -10.00 -5.69
C VAL A 622 -3.62 -8.74 -5.00
N ASP A 623 -2.84 -7.65 -5.05
CA ASP A 623 -3.26 -6.35 -4.49
C ASP A 623 -4.47 -5.78 -5.23
N ALA A 624 -4.55 -5.93 -6.56
CA ALA A 624 -5.73 -5.53 -7.34
C ALA A 624 -7.00 -6.24 -6.82
N ILE A 625 -6.93 -7.55 -6.58
CA ILE A 625 -8.04 -8.33 -6.04
C ILE A 625 -8.40 -7.89 -4.60
N LYS A 626 -7.39 -7.68 -3.74
CA LYS A 626 -7.59 -7.19 -2.37
C LYS A 626 -8.19 -5.79 -2.34
N ILE A 627 -7.77 -4.90 -3.24
CA ILE A 627 -8.32 -3.56 -3.39
C ILE A 627 -9.79 -3.63 -3.83
N ALA A 628 -10.12 -4.48 -4.82
CA ALA A 628 -11.49 -4.69 -5.24
C ALA A 628 -12.37 -5.25 -4.10
N ALA A 629 -11.85 -6.19 -3.32
CA ALA A 629 -12.54 -6.72 -2.14
C ALA A 629 -12.79 -5.63 -1.08
N TYR A 630 -11.81 -4.77 -0.82
CA TYR A 630 -11.96 -3.61 0.06
C TYR A 630 -12.99 -2.61 -0.45
N GLN A 631 -13.01 -2.32 -1.76
CA GLN A 631 -13.95 -1.41 -2.38
C GLN A 631 -15.38 -1.94 -2.26
N VAL A 632 -15.59 -3.22 -2.54
CA VAL A 632 -16.89 -3.89 -2.36
C VAL A 632 -17.32 -3.87 -0.89
N GLU A 633 -16.42 -4.19 0.04
CA GLU A 633 -16.71 -4.11 1.49
C GLU A 633 -17.07 -2.69 1.92
N THR A 634 -16.41 -1.66 1.36
CA THR A 634 -16.68 -0.25 1.68
C THR A 634 -18.03 0.20 1.12
N GLU A 635 -18.41 -0.28 -0.06
CA GLU A 635 -19.74 0.00 -0.63
C GLU A 635 -20.84 -0.68 0.15
N LEU A 636 -20.67 -1.97 0.50
CA LEU A 636 -21.61 -2.67 1.40
C LEU A 636 -21.73 -1.97 2.76
N PHE A 637 -20.63 -1.45 3.30
CA PHE A 637 -20.64 -0.65 4.52
C PHE A 637 -21.47 0.63 4.35
N GLY A 638 -21.33 1.33 3.24
CA GLY A 638 -22.15 2.51 2.91
C GLY A 638 -23.64 2.18 2.83
N MET A 639 -24.00 1.12 2.08
CA MET A 639 -25.37 0.62 1.95
C MET A 639 -25.96 0.20 3.30
N LEU A 640 -25.17 -0.49 4.13
CA LEU A 640 -25.57 -0.90 5.48
C LEU A 640 -25.91 0.31 6.37
N GLY A 641 -25.25 1.46 6.14
CA GLY A 641 -25.48 2.71 6.87
C GLY A 641 -26.92 3.22 6.80
N GLU A 642 -27.64 2.90 5.73
CA GLU A 642 -29.04 3.26 5.56
C GLU A 642 -29.99 2.42 6.47
N HIS A 643 -29.52 1.29 6.96
CA HIS A 643 -30.33 0.29 7.67
C HIS A 643 -29.86 0.01 9.11
N TYR A 644 -28.70 0.52 9.51
CA TYR A 644 -28.09 0.21 10.81
C TYR A 644 -27.50 1.47 11.48
N ALA A 645 -28.18 1.95 12.51
CA ALA A 645 -27.81 3.20 13.20
C ALA A 645 -26.36 3.20 13.77
N ARG A 646 -25.83 2.02 14.15
CA ARG A 646 -24.46 1.86 14.69
C ARG A 646 -23.43 1.47 13.64
N THR A 647 -23.67 1.78 12.38
CA THR A 647 -22.76 1.41 11.27
C THR A 647 -21.38 2.00 11.46
N ALA A 648 -21.25 3.24 11.92
CA ALA A 648 -19.96 3.88 12.13
C ALA A 648 -19.02 3.06 13.03
N ASP A 649 -19.56 2.45 14.10
CA ASP A 649 -18.79 1.70 15.09
C ASP A 649 -18.69 0.20 14.78
N GLU A 650 -19.78 -0.39 14.31
CA GLU A 650 -19.94 -1.86 14.22
C GLU A 650 -20.12 -2.36 12.79
N GLY A 651 -20.32 -1.50 11.79
CA GLY A 651 -20.74 -1.93 10.44
C GLY A 651 -19.74 -2.87 9.77
N ARG A 652 -18.43 -2.60 9.84
CA ARG A 652 -17.42 -3.51 9.28
C ARG A 652 -17.34 -4.84 10.04
N THR A 653 -17.54 -4.81 11.36
CA THR A 653 -17.61 -6.04 12.18
C THR A 653 -18.84 -6.86 11.82
N LEU A 654 -19.98 -6.22 11.58
CA LEU A 654 -21.21 -6.89 11.14
C LEU A 654 -21.04 -7.52 9.75
N LEU A 655 -20.46 -6.78 8.79
CA LEU A 655 -20.17 -7.33 7.46
C LEU A 655 -19.22 -8.52 7.52
N HIS A 656 -18.15 -8.41 8.31
CA HIS A 656 -17.22 -9.52 8.48
C HIS A 656 -17.88 -10.73 9.12
N ALA A 657 -18.75 -10.53 10.14
CA ALA A 657 -19.53 -11.59 10.73
C ALA A 657 -20.47 -12.23 9.70
N ALA A 658 -21.13 -11.42 8.85
CA ALA A 658 -22.00 -11.93 7.78
C ALA A 658 -21.21 -12.77 6.77
N PHE A 659 -20.02 -12.33 6.33
CA PHE A 659 -19.17 -13.11 5.42
C PHE A 659 -18.74 -14.46 6.03
N GLN A 660 -18.46 -14.50 7.32
CA GLN A 660 -18.08 -15.72 8.03
C GLN A 660 -19.28 -16.61 8.40
N SER A 661 -20.50 -16.11 8.29
CA SER A 661 -21.71 -16.86 8.62
C SER A 661 -21.91 -18.04 7.67
N ALA A 662 -22.51 -19.11 8.19
CA ALA A 662 -23.03 -20.17 7.34
C ALA A 662 -24.24 -19.67 6.54
N ALA A 663 -24.53 -20.30 5.42
CA ALA A 663 -25.74 -20.07 4.66
C ALA A 663 -26.28 -21.37 4.05
N ASN A 664 -27.57 -21.40 3.84
CA ASN A 664 -28.22 -22.44 3.02
C ASN A 664 -28.16 -22.03 1.56
N LEU A 665 -27.84 -22.96 0.71
CA LEU A 665 -27.87 -22.81 -0.75
C LEU A 665 -28.96 -23.69 -1.30
N GLU A 666 -29.78 -23.15 -2.19
CA GLU A 666 -30.86 -23.87 -2.88
C GLU A 666 -30.88 -23.43 -4.36
N VAL A 667 -30.99 -24.39 -5.27
CA VAL A 667 -31.12 -24.13 -6.72
C VAL A 667 -32.54 -24.40 -7.14
N VAL A 668 -33.33 -23.36 -7.34
CA VAL A 668 -34.75 -23.45 -7.66
C VAL A 668 -35.07 -22.52 -8.83
N GLU A 669 -35.72 -23.05 -9.87
CA GLU A 669 -36.26 -22.26 -11.00
C GLU A 669 -35.29 -21.27 -11.65
N GLY A 670 -34.00 -21.65 -11.80
CA GLY A 670 -32.99 -20.79 -12.38
C GLY A 670 -32.43 -19.71 -11.40
N GLU A 671 -32.77 -19.84 -10.13
CA GLU A 671 -32.22 -19.00 -9.06
C GLU A 671 -31.28 -19.80 -8.16
N LEU A 672 -30.18 -19.15 -7.75
CA LEU A 672 -29.34 -19.57 -6.63
C LEU A 672 -29.76 -18.76 -5.42
N ARG A 673 -30.54 -19.39 -4.55
CA ARG A 673 -31.00 -18.79 -3.29
C ARG A 673 -29.98 -19.02 -2.19
N VAL A 674 -29.53 -17.93 -1.57
CA VAL A 674 -28.55 -17.94 -0.48
C VAL A 674 -29.20 -17.35 0.75
N THR A 675 -29.53 -18.21 1.72
CA THR A 675 -30.14 -17.79 3.00
C THR A 675 -29.07 -17.77 4.08
N ILE A 676 -28.55 -16.57 4.42
CA ILE A 676 -27.51 -16.36 5.41
C ILE A 676 -28.08 -16.59 6.82
N ALA A 677 -27.33 -17.24 7.70
CA ALA A 677 -27.73 -17.46 9.09
C ALA A 677 -28.00 -16.13 9.82
N ALA A 678 -28.96 -16.16 10.73
CA ALA A 678 -29.30 -15.01 11.57
C ALA A 678 -28.08 -14.51 12.33
N GLN A 679 -27.97 -13.19 12.48
CA GLN A 679 -26.87 -12.56 13.20
C GLN A 679 -27.10 -12.57 14.72
N SER A 680 -26.10 -12.13 15.49
CA SER A 680 -26.07 -12.19 16.95
C SER A 680 -27.18 -11.39 17.66
N SER A 681 -27.94 -10.55 16.94
CA SER A 681 -29.08 -9.82 17.48
C SER A 681 -30.16 -9.58 16.42
N PRO A 682 -31.43 -9.38 16.83
CA PRO A 682 -32.50 -9.06 15.89
C PRO A 682 -32.24 -7.83 15.04
N HIS A 683 -31.67 -6.78 15.62
CA HIS A 683 -31.32 -5.54 14.90
C HIS A 683 -30.27 -5.76 13.81
N ARG A 684 -29.22 -6.54 14.08
CA ARG A 684 -28.20 -6.91 13.10
C ARG A 684 -28.78 -7.80 12.00
N THR A 685 -29.65 -8.74 12.36
CA THR A 685 -30.35 -9.60 11.40
C THR A 685 -31.25 -8.78 10.49
N ALA A 686 -32.04 -7.86 11.05
CA ALA A 686 -32.91 -6.97 10.28
C ALA A 686 -32.13 -6.05 9.32
N ALA A 687 -31.04 -5.47 9.79
CA ALA A 687 -30.18 -4.62 8.97
C ALA A 687 -29.55 -5.40 7.80
N LEU A 688 -29.04 -6.62 8.05
CA LEU A 688 -28.49 -7.47 7.00
C LEU A 688 -29.58 -7.93 6.01
N ALA A 689 -30.79 -8.23 6.48
CA ALA A 689 -31.93 -8.58 5.63
C ALA A 689 -32.37 -7.39 4.75
N ALA A 690 -32.29 -6.16 5.27
CA ALA A 690 -32.54 -4.95 4.47
C ALA A 690 -31.47 -4.75 3.38
N LEU A 691 -30.20 -4.95 3.73
CA LEU A 691 -29.09 -4.92 2.77
C LEU A 691 -29.26 -5.98 1.67
N CYS A 692 -29.66 -7.21 2.01
CA CYS A 692 -29.96 -8.25 1.01
C CYS A 692 -31.07 -7.80 0.05
N ARG A 693 -32.17 -7.24 0.55
CA ARG A 693 -33.25 -6.72 -0.32
C ARG A 693 -32.77 -5.59 -1.23
N GLN A 694 -31.92 -4.70 -0.74
CA GLN A 694 -31.33 -3.62 -1.54
C GLN A 694 -30.43 -4.16 -2.66
N LEU A 695 -29.64 -5.19 -2.40
CA LEU A 695 -28.81 -5.86 -3.40
C LEU A 695 -29.66 -6.59 -4.44
N ASP A 696 -30.75 -7.25 -4.01
CA ASP A 696 -31.68 -7.99 -4.87
C ASP A 696 -32.55 -7.08 -5.77
N ALA A 697 -32.67 -5.78 -5.45
CA ALA A 697 -33.35 -4.80 -6.31
C ALA A 697 -32.71 -4.69 -7.71
N SER A 698 -31.41 -5.02 -7.83
CA SER A 698 -30.68 -5.14 -9.09
C SER A 698 -30.04 -6.52 -9.21
N PRO A 699 -30.83 -7.55 -9.59
CA PRO A 699 -30.39 -8.93 -9.58
C PRO A 699 -29.24 -9.16 -10.57
N VAL A 700 -28.28 -10.00 -10.17
CA VAL A 700 -27.14 -10.42 -11.00
C VAL A 700 -27.17 -11.93 -11.22
N LEU A 701 -26.52 -12.39 -12.29
CA LEU A 701 -26.22 -13.80 -12.46
C LEU A 701 -24.95 -14.15 -11.69
N PHE A 702 -24.91 -15.36 -11.11
CA PHE A 702 -23.66 -15.84 -10.55
C PHE A 702 -22.63 -16.05 -11.69
N PRO A 703 -21.38 -15.56 -11.56
CA PRO A 703 -20.40 -15.58 -12.63
C PRO A 703 -20.19 -16.97 -13.27
N GLY A 704 -20.36 -17.03 -14.58
CA GLY A 704 -20.23 -18.27 -15.37
C GLY A 704 -21.44 -19.22 -15.30
N THR A 705 -22.60 -18.73 -14.83
CA THR A 705 -23.85 -19.50 -14.82
C THR A 705 -25.00 -18.66 -15.37
N THR A 706 -26.13 -19.29 -15.60
CA THR A 706 -27.43 -18.65 -15.88
C THR A 706 -28.28 -18.47 -14.60
N LEU A 707 -27.74 -18.81 -13.44
CA LEU A 707 -28.46 -18.75 -12.16
C LEU A 707 -28.50 -17.30 -11.65
N ARG A 708 -29.71 -16.80 -11.40
CA ARG A 708 -29.92 -15.52 -10.77
C ARG A 708 -29.67 -15.64 -9.27
N LEU A 709 -28.76 -14.82 -8.74
CA LEU A 709 -28.47 -14.81 -7.31
C LEU A 709 -29.60 -14.12 -6.53
N ARG A 710 -30.08 -14.78 -5.48
CA ARG A 710 -31.06 -14.26 -4.50
C ARG A 710 -30.50 -14.34 -3.10
N LEU A 711 -30.58 -13.25 -2.36
CA LEU A 711 -30.00 -13.12 -1.04
C LEU A 711 -31.09 -12.96 0.03
N ALA A 712 -31.04 -13.76 1.06
CA ALA A 712 -31.92 -13.68 2.20
C ALA A 712 -31.16 -13.90 3.50
N VAL A 713 -31.80 -13.55 4.62
CA VAL A 713 -31.29 -13.83 5.97
C VAL A 713 -32.34 -14.63 6.72
N ALA A 714 -31.90 -15.70 7.38
CA ALA A 714 -32.79 -16.52 8.22
C ALA A 714 -33.39 -15.66 9.35
N PRO A 715 -34.64 -15.89 9.72
CA PRO A 715 -35.30 -15.17 10.83
C PRO A 715 -34.52 -15.42 12.12
N HIS A 716 -34.43 -14.39 12.96
CA HIS A 716 -33.87 -14.56 14.30
C HIS A 716 -34.81 -15.42 15.13
N LYS A 717 -34.33 -16.56 15.64
CA LYS A 717 -35.14 -17.43 16.52
C LYS A 717 -35.45 -16.63 17.79
N THR A 718 -36.72 -16.26 17.99
CA THR A 718 -37.22 -15.76 19.27
C THR A 718 -37.36 -16.94 20.20
N ALA A 719 -36.98 -16.81 21.47
CA ALA A 719 -36.97 -17.87 22.47
C ALA A 719 -38.34 -18.53 22.76
N HIS A 720 -39.41 -18.08 22.08
CA HIS A 720 -40.78 -18.59 22.29
C HIS A 720 -41.21 -19.75 21.37
N GLN A 721 -40.32 -20.28 20.52
CA GLN A 721 -40.70 -21.39 19.62
C GLN A 721 -40.09 -22.76 20.00
N SER A 722 -39.60 -22.93 21.23
CA SER A 722 -39.03 -24.21 21.69
C SER A 722 -39.93 -25.01 22.63
N GLU A 723 -41.21 -24.68 22.73
CA GLU A 723 -42.16 -25.57 23.39
C GLU A 723 -42.87 -26.43 22.35
N ALA A 724 -42.29 -27.58 22.00
CA ALA A 724 -43.07 -28.72 21.53
C ALA A 724 -43.95 -29.18 22.70
N PRO A 725 -45.24 -29.39 22.51
CA PRO A 725 -46.09 -29.91 23.59
C PRO A 725 -45.58 -31.28 23.98
N CYS A 726 -45.37 -31.45 25.30
CA CYS A 726 -45.08 -32.73 25.89
C CYS A 726 -46.27 -33.69 25.56
N PRO A 727 -46.04 -34.91 25.07
CA PRO A 727 -47.15 -35.86 24.95
C PRO A 727 -47.61 -36.19 26.32
N GLU A 728 -48.91 -35.90 26.58
CA GLU A 728 -49.59 -36.39 27.75
C GLU A 728 -49.58 -37.93 27.75
N ILE A 729 -49.18 -38.52 28.90
CA ILE A 729 -49.23 -39.96 29.19
C ILE A 729 -50.65 -40.35 29.60
#